data_38f17f8f6f2c3f2c4c509d31d442845b
#
_entry.id   38f17f8f6f2c3f2c4c509d31d442845b
#
_cell.length_a   1.000
_cell.length_b   1.000
_cell.length_c   1.000
_cell.angle_alpha   90.00
_cell.angle_beta   90.00
_cell.angle_gamma   90.00
#
_symmetry.space_group_name_H-M   'P 1'
#
loop_
_entity.id
_entity.type
_entity.pdbx_description
1 polymer ?
#
loop_
_entity_poly.entity_id
_entity_poly.type
_entity_poly.pdbx_seq_one_letter_code
_entity_poly.pdbx_strand_id
1 'polypeptide(L)'
;MKITCSAAGVFGLAMLLSTAGSLIAQSEPEVRRARPVDEAPAPRAVPADDSVDRVLRSLKEDSSEPSQHEGQEAAQRQLDYANGLFTRKLYDLAAPEYQKYLDDYPGRAGRANAYFSLGECYRNLNRVSSARTNLQKVLTDYGDSEFAGPAAYALAEMAFAEKDYATARPLFHRSAAKSKEPTVALSAEYFEARCLEATGRKEEAADIYAQVAEAGNPNPYREDARWTAASILASRGRKIDALKQYEALANESQKPALKAESAVRGGIIALELVQADKGKIDKTMVDRATALLQKGRTLPEAGKFRPIAQVGLRRLQYQTGQYAQLLADYKRELEKLPEAAQVEVLLLAANSERQLGNSKQAEALYRQIVTKYPDREEAKDAAYERLINVYNSDPSALSAAVDEFLATNPTSERADQAKLLKAEALYKQQNYNDAASIYGELRGSQLSTKLRAEAAYKLGLCHVQTKNVPGVIEASTYYVQTFPDSPEVSAALSQRAVAYEQSKNYTAALADLSTVLTKYPKAREREATLQLKALILGQQENTKGMVETFRQLLREFPKSSVAAQAHYYIGKTAFEAKDYKTALTALNTARQLNKEQYYNLASLRIILCQFYLKDRPALTKEVNNFMAESHNGGMNVPPEVLEWLGIEYYNEKNFQAAEKYLGALGKIENPGSVKPDFLFYLGDAATKLKNPGEAEDAFAKYLQTSKDPAGKAKVLLALGAVKISAHKPDEAQKIAEEIMTLQPEGRVNAEARLLAGEVQLERGNFDDAGKAFKGVALLYDDPAVTPRALNKAALAYRQAGKTDEADRLSRELRERYPNYAAGG
;
A
#
# COMPACT_ATOMS: atom_id res chain seq x y z
N MET A 1 -16.15 -2.99 2.28
CA MET A 1 -14.75 -2.64 2.54
C MET A 1 -14.67 -1.12 2.61
N LYS A 2 -14.61 -0.58 3.83
CA LYS A 2 -14.62 0.88 4.05
C LYS A 2 -13.23 1.42 3.71
N ILE A 3 -13.10 2.03 2.54
CA ILE A 3 -11.93 2.86 2.21
C ILE A 3 -12.25 4.24 2.77
N THR A 4 -11.60 4.56 3.88
CA THR A 4 -11.67 5.88 4.50
C THR A 4 -11.07 6.91 3.54
N CYS A 5 -11.90 7.86 3.10
CA CYS A 5 -11.47 9.05 2.38
C CYS A 5 -10.57 9.92 3.27
N SER A 6 -9.24 9.71 3.23
CA SER A 6 -8.29 10.59 3.90
C SER A 6 -7.79 11.73 3.00
N ALA A 7 -8.15 11.71 1.72
CA ALA A 7 -7.66 12.71 0.75
C ALA A 7 -8.33 14.09 0.88
N ALA A 8 -9.62 14.15 1.20
CA ALA A 8 -10.32 15.44 1.32
C ALA A 8 -9.96 16.24 2.60
N GLY A 9 -9.56 15.57 3.68
CA GLY A 9 -9.16 16.23 4.93
C GLY A 9 -7.76 16.86 4.88
N VAL A 10 -6.87 16.32 4.06
CA VAL A 10 -5.48 16.82 3.95
C VAL A 10 -5.41 18.02 3.01
N PHE A 11 -6.28 18.13 2.02
CA PHE A 11 -6.31 19.24 1.06
C PHE A 11 -6.76 20.57 1.68
N GLY A 12 -7.72 20.57 2.59
CA GLY A 12 -8.18 21.80 3.24
C GLY A 12 -7.14 22.43 4.18
N LEU A 13 -6.19 21.65 4.70
CA LEU A 13 -5.22 22.12 5.68
C LEU A 13 -3.97 22.75 5.06
N ALA A 14 -3.50 22.24 3.93
CA ALA A 14 -2.30 22.77 3.27
C ALA A 14 -2.54 24.16 2.65
N MET A 15 -3.78 24.53 2.38
CA MET A 15 -4.13 25.78 1.72
C MET A 15 -4.35 26.95 2.68
N LEU A 16 -4.75 26.70 3.92
CA LEU A 16 -4.86 27.77 4.93
C LEU A 16 -3.51 28.34 5.35
N LEU A 17 -2.41 27.64 5.08
CA LEU A 17 -1.05 28.11 5.36
C LEU A 17 -0.53 29.10 4.30
N SER A 18 -1.03 29.07 3.05
CA SER A 18 -0.60 29.98 2.00
C SER A 18 -1.20 31.39 2.12
N THR A 19 -2.40 31.50 2.69
CA THR A 19 -3.11 32.79 2.88
C THR A 19 -2.62 33.55 4.13
N ALA A 20 -1.88 32.91 5.05
CA ALA A 20 -1.30 33.60 6.20
C ALA A 20 -0.26 34.67 5.79
N GLY A 21 0.43 34.47 4.68
CA GLY A 21 1.35 35.43 4.10
C GLY A 21 0.65 36.66 3.52
N SER A 22 -0.56 36.52 3.01
CA SER A 22 -1.22 37.61 2.26
C SER A 22 -1.81 38.69 3.17
N LEU A 23 -2.34 38.37 4.35
CA LEU A 23 -2.82 39.40 5.28
C LEU A 23 -1.71 40.17 5.98
N ILE A 24 -0.55 39.54 6.20
CA ILE A 24 0.64 40.25 6.70
C ILE A 24 1.28 41.03 5.56
N ALA A 25 1.28 40.53 4.33
CA ALA A 25 1.80 41.23 3.17
C ALA A 25 0.88 42.37 2.68
N GLN A 26 -0.45 42.22 2.77
CA GLN A 26 -1.42 43.28 2.46
C GLN A 26 -1.64 44.27 3.62
N SER A 27 -1.30 43.90 4.83
CA SER A 27 -1.26 44.77 6.01
C SER A 27 0.15 45.25 6.31
N GLU A 28 1.09 45.21 5.33
CA GLU A 28 2.23 46.11 5.46
C GLU A 28 1.69 47.54 5.39
N PRO A 29 1.26 48.10 6.54
CA PRO A 29 1.31 49.54 6.69
C PRO A 29 2.81 49.85 6.69
N GLU A 30 3.18 51.08 6.49
CA GLU A 30 4.46 51.66 6.90
C GLU A 30 4.76 51.35 8.37
N VAL A 31 4.90 50.08 8.69
CA VAL A 31 5.31 49.58 9.98
C VAL A 31 6.81 49.71 9.95
N ARG A 32 7.31 50.45 10.91
CA ARG A 32 8.68 50.48 11.37
C ARG A 32 9.45 49.30 10.80
N ARG A 33 9.83 49.39 9.51
CA ARG A 33 11.06 48.75 9.06
C ARG A 33 12.04 49.04 10.15
N ALA A 34 12.74 48.06 10.68
CA ALA A 34 13.93 48.34 11.47
C ALA A 34 14.53 49.58 10.84
N ARG A 35 14.61 50.70 11.58
CA ARG A 35 14.96 51.97 10.98
C ARG A 35 16.06 51.73 9.96
N PRO A 36 15.94 52.20 8.71
CA PRO A 36 17.04 52.07 7.77
C PRO A 36 18.29 52.43 8.51
N VAL A 37 19.36 51.72 8.30
CA VAL A 37 20.63 51.99 8.97
C VAL A 37 21.01 53.49 8.86
N ASP A 38 20.51 54.11 7.80
CA ASP A 38 20.67 55.56 7.52
C ASP A 38 19.77 56.48 8.35
N GLU A 39 18.67 56.01 8.92
CA GLU A 39 17.73 56.79 9.75
C GLU A 39 17.95 56.61 11.26
N ALA A 40 18.81 55.69 11.66
CA ALA A 40 19.18 55.59 13.06
C ALA A 40 20.07 56.78 13.42
N PRO A 41 19.84 57.41 14.56
CA PRO A 41 20.78 58.42 15.04
C PRO A 41 22.18 57.81 15.03
N ALA A 42 23.15 58.58 14.52
CA ALA A 42 24.56 58.21 14.64
C ALA A 42 24.84 57.76 16.08
N PRO A 43 25.69 56.74 16.28
CA PRO A 43 26.06 56.35 17.61
C PRO A 43 26.48 57.65 18.36
N ARG A 44 25.75 57.96 19.41
CA ARG A 44 26.21 59.00 20.28
C ARG A 44 27.15 58.38 21.27
N ALA A 45 28.30 59.01 21.44
CA ALA A 45 29.22 58.65 22.51
C ALA A 45 28.41 58.49 23.80
N VAL A 46 28.63 57.40 24.51
CA VAL A 46 28.28 57.34 25.93
C VAL A 46 28.85 58.66 26.52
N PRO A 47 28.10 59.45 27.28
CA PRO A 47 28.57 60.67 27.80
C PRO A 47 29.94 60.43 28.37
N ALA A 48 30.94 61.18 27.87
CA ALA A 48 32.34 61.06 28.28
C ALA A 48 32.55 61.37 29.78
N ASP A 49 31.54 61.88 30.43
CA ASP A 49 31.57 62.33 31.79
C ASP A 49 31.79 61.24 32.84
N ASP A 50 31.25 60.08 32.70
CA ASP A 50 31.34 59.06 33.75
C ASP A 50 32.45 58.02 33.55
N SER A 51 32.80 57.70 32.30
CA SER A 51 33.83 56.67 32.02
C SER A 51 35.25 57.24 32.21
N VAL A 52 35.48 58.44 31.73
CA VAL A 52 36.81 59.11 31.86
C VAL A 52 37.05 59.49 33.31
N ASP A 53 36.03 60.02 34.00
CA ASP A 53 36.14 60.35 35.42
C ASP A 53 36.41 59.17 36.33
N ARG A 54 35.83 58.00 36.01
CA ARG A 54 36.03 56.75 36.75
C ARG A 54 37.41 56.18 36.52
N VAL A 55 37.90 56.19 35.26
CA VAL A 55 39.28 55.84 34.92
C VAL A 55 40.28 56.75 35.51
N LEU A 56 40.03 58.10 35.56
CA LEU A 56 40.89 59.07 36.17
C LEU A 56 40.92 58.99 37.71
N ARG A 57 39.87 58.46 38.34
CA ARG A 57 39.85 58.17 39.78
C ARG A 57 40.71 56.97 40.16
N SER A 58 40.67 55.92 39.34
CA SER A 58 41.49 54.70 39.57
C SER A 58 43.03 54.96 39.48
N LEU A 59 43.46 56.00 38.74
CA LEU A 59 44.87 56.39 38.61
C LEU A 59 45.37 57.19 39.81
N LYS A 60 44.55 57.63 40.76
CA LYS A 60 44.96 58.36 41.94
C LYS A 60 45.32 57.47 43.13
N GLU A 61 45.03 56.19 43.11
CA GLU A 61 45.22 55.37 44.33
C GLU A 61 46.51 54.55 44.38
N ASP A 62 47.36 54.58 43.34
CA ASP A 62 48.58 53.75 43.30
C ASP A 62 49.87 54.61 43.25
N SER A 63 50.14 55.32 44.32
CA SER A 63 51.43 56.04 44.50
C SER A 63 52.01 55.71 45.84
N SER A 64 52.85 54.70 45.93
CA SER A 64 53.82 54.49 46.98
C SER A 64 54.99 53.66 46.50
N GLU A 65 56.10 54.34 46.06
CA GLU A 65 57.49 53.99 46.39
C GLU A 65 58.45 55.00 45.70
N PRO A 66 59.52 55.54 46.43
CA PRO A 66 60.31 56.66 45.97
C PRO A 66 61.67 56.19 45.47
N SER A 67 62.07 56.57 44.20
CA SER A 67 63.44 57.00 43.75
C SER A 67 63.57 56.82 42.20
N GLN A 68 62.80 57.56 41.50
CA GLN A 68 63.04 58.05 40.10
C GLN A 68 62.07 59.24 39.88
N HIS A 69 61.92 60.05 40.88
CA HIS A 69 60.68 60.73 41.21
C HIS A 69 60.47 62.08 40.52
N GLU A 70 61.48 62.85 40.17
CA GLU A 70 61.16 64.18 39.61
C GLU A 70 60.58 64.18 38.20
N GLY A 71 61.11 63.37 37.35
CA GLY A 71 60.61 63.26 35.98
C GLY A 71 59.23 62.53 35.90
N GLN A 72 58.88 61.69 36.90
CA GLN A 72 57.61 60.99 36.96
C GLN A 72 56.52 61.92 37.49
N GLU A 73 56.77 62.68 38.48
CA GLU A 73 55.85 63.71 39.02
C GLU A 73 55.52 64.80 38.01
N ALA A 74 56.52 65.24 37.23
CA ALA A 74 56.35 66.28 36.19
C ALA A 74 55.47 65.75 35.05
N ALA A 75 55.67 64.46 34.58
CA ALA A 75 54.81 63.80 33.58
C ALA A 75 53.41 63.66 34.09
N GLN A 76 53.23 63.23 35.35
CA GLN A 76 51.87 63.03 35.91
C GLN A 76 51.16 64.41 36.07
N ARG A 77 51.86 65.48 36.55
CA ARG A 77 51.24 66.78 36.62
C ARG A 77 50.79 67.35 35.27
N GLN A 78 51.56 67.09 34.22
CA GLN A 78 51.26 67.50 32.85
C GLN A 78 50.00 66.75 32.34
N LEU A 79 49.95 65.44 32.57
CA LEU A 79 48.76 64.58 32.18
C LEU A 79 47.50 64.97 32.97
N ASP A 80 47.64 65.21 34.29
CA ASP A 80 46.51 65.63 35.13
C ASP A 80 46.00 67.03 34.74
N TYR A 81 46.89 67.96 34.35
CA TYR A 81 46.50 69.26 33.83
C TYR A 81 45.71 69.15 32.52
N ALA A 82 46.21 68.32 31.56
CA ALA A 82 45.51 68.03 30.28
C ALA A 82 44.17 67.35 30.51
N ASN A 83 44.12 66.41 31.43
CA ASN A 83 42.86 65.69 31.80
C ASN A 83 41.86 66.68 32.45
N GLY A 84 42.30 67.57 33.26
CA GLY A 84 41.48 68.66 33.88
C GLY A 84 40.87 69.59 32.84
N LEU A 85 41.60 69.93 31.79
CA LEU A 85 41.07 70.72 30.67
C LEU A 85 40.10 69.92 29.85
N PHE A 86 40.40 68.66 29.60
CA PHE A 86 39.51 67.75 28.87
C PHE A 86 38.18 67.58 29.58
N THR A 87 38.17 67.32 30.88
CA THR A 87 36.98 67.17 31.71
C THR A 87 36.06 68.36 31.65
N ARG A 88 36.69 69.57 31.55
CA ARG A 88 35.97 70.85 31.38
C ARG A 88 35.54 71.13 29.95
N LYS A 89 35.73 70.17 29.03
CA LYS A 89 35.42 70.25 27.57
C LYS A 89 36.20 71.38 26.85
N LEU A 90 37.31 71.81 27.41
CA LEU A 90 38.20 72.79 26.78
C LEU A 90 39.17 72.10 25.83
N TYR A 91 38.62 71.49 24.79
CA TYR A 91 39.36 70.58 23.88
C TYR A 91 40.46 71.28 23.11
N ASP A 92 40.31 72.57 22.76
CA ASP A 92 41.26 73.41 22.08
C ASP A 92 42.51 73.69 22.94
N LEU A 93 42.32 73.73 24.27
CA LEU A 93 43.40 73.89 25.24
C LEU A 93 44.00 72.57 25.70
N ALA A 94 43.18 71.55 25.81
CA ALA A 94 43.59 70.17 26.19
C ALA A 94 44.49 69.49 25.15
N ALA A 95 44.16 69.64 23.86
CA ALA A 95 44.89 68.96 22.79
C ALA A 95 46.41 69.31 22.75
N PRO A 96 46.83 70.52 22.77
CA PRO A 96 48.27 70.83 22.79
C PRO A 96 48.95 70.32 24.06
N GLU A 97 48.27 70.27 25.21
CA GLU A 97 48.86 69.76 26.45
C GLU A 97 49.07 68.25 26.42
N TYR A 98 48.09 67.50 25.85
CA TYR A 98 48.28 66.06 25.59
C TYR A 98 49.39 65.80 24.56
N GLN A 99 49.47 66.66 23.50
CA GLN A 99 50.55 66.52 22.52
C GLN A 99 51.94 66.80 23.20
N LYS A 100 52.06 67.86 24.00
CA LYS A 100 53.25 68.15 24.76
C LYS A 100 53.64 67.00 25.70
N TYR A 101 52.69 66.41 26.42
CA TYR A 101 52.93 65.20 27.22
C TYR A 101 53.52 64.05 26.40
N LEU A 102 52.96 63.77 25.20
CA LEU A 102 53.45 62.74 24.32
C LEU A 102 54.85 62.99 23.78
N ASP A 103 55.20 64.25 23.54
CA ASP A 103 56.50 64.60 22.98
C ASP A 103 57.57 64.63 24.10
N ASP A 104 57.29 65.18 25.28
CA ASP A 104 58.23 65.37 26.38
C ASP A 104 58.46 64.05 27.18
N TYR A 105 57.51 63.11 27.18
CA TYR A 105 57.56 61.90 28.03
C TYR A 105 57.37 60.55 27.24
N PRO A 106 58.38 60.25 26.38
CA PRO A 106 58.26 59.15 25.42
C PRO A 106 58.22 57.74 26.05
N GLY A 107 58.33 57.46 27.25
CA GLY A 107 58.38 56.13 27.86
C GLY A 107 57.41 55.93 29.01
N ARG A 108 56.48 56.87 29.23
CA ARG A 108 55.64 56.86 30.44
C ARG A 108 54.32 56.10 30.25
N ALA A 109 53.82 55.57 31.38
CA ALA A 109 52.61 54.72 31.41
C ALA A 109 51.30 55.41 30.93
N GLY A 110 51.16 56.73 31.14
CA GLY A 110 49.99 57.52 30.77
C GLY A 110 49.79 57.77 29.26
N ARG A 111 50.71 57.31 28.40
CA ARG A 111 50.65 57.57 26.95
C ARG A 111 49.41 57.05 26.27
N ALA A 112 48.89 55.91 26.68
CA ALA A 112 47.61 55.36 26.15
C ALA A 112 46.47 56.33 26.43
N ASN A 113 46.36 56.85 27.65
CA ASN A 113 45.39 57.88 28.01
C ASN A 113 45.58 59.12 27.15
N ALA A 114 46.84 59.66 27.09
CA ALA A 114 47.15 60.85 26.32
C ALA A 114 46.77 60.72 24.84
N TYR A 115 47.10 59.61 24.17
CA TYR A 115 46.67 59.35 22.77
C TYR A 115 45.16 59.24 22.61
N PHE A 116 44.47 58.52 23.50
CA PHE A 116 43.05 58.45 23.50
C PHE A 116 42.36 59.79 23.67
N SER A 117 42.73 60.51 24.73
CA SER A 117 42.13 61.81 25.05
C SER A 117 42.49 62.91 24.02
N LEU A 118 43.69 62.90 23.44
CA LEU A 118 44.08 63.73 22.30
C LEU A 118 43.22 63.40 21.06
N GLY A 119 42.96 62.08 20.77
CA GLY A 119 42.06 61.65 19.73
C GLY A 119 40.67 62.16 19.92
N GLU A 120 40.14 62.10 21.17
CA GLU A 120 38.81 62.61 21.50
C GLU A 120 38.71 64.11 21.43
N CYS A 121 39.81 64.87 21.88
CA CYS A 121 39.90 66.32 21.66
C CYS A 121 39.77 66.69 20.19
N TYR A 122 40.53 66.01 19.30
CA TYR A 122 40.48 66.27 17.87
C TYR A 122 39.09 65.87 17.27
N ARG A 123 38.47 64.81 17.77
CA ARG A 123 37.11 64.43 17.36
C ARG A 123 36.09 65.53 17.69
N ASN A 124 36.12 66.08 18.91
CA ASN A 124 35.30 67.23 19.35
C ASN A 124 35.58 68.52 18.60
N LEU A 125 36.81 68.71 18.18
CA LEU A 125 37.24 69.87 17.37
C LEU A 125 36.98 69.63 15.85
N ASN A 126 36.36 68.53 15.46
CA ASN A 126 36.06 68.12 14.07
C ASN A 126 37.33 67.94 13.19
N ARG A 127 38.49 67.64 13.83
CA ARG A 127 39.78 67.36 13.19
C ARG A 127 39.88 65.84 12.92
N VAL A 128 39.05 65.32 11.97
CA VAL A 128 38.84 63.91 11.76
C VAL A 128 40.10 63.10 11.52
N SER A 129 41.03 63.56 10.65
CA SER A 129 42.28 62.85 10.37
C SER A 129 43.20 62.74 11.60
N SER A 130 43.34 63.79 12.35
CA SER A 130 44.20 63.84 13.59
C SER A 130 43.55 62.92 14.67
N ALA A 131 42.25 62.98 14.81
CA ALA A 131 41.49 62.06 15.70
C ALA A 131 41.79 60.63 15.38
N ARG A 132 41.57 60.18 14.10
CA ARG A 132 41.81 58.84 13.62
C ARG A 132 43.23 58.36 13.89
N THR A 133 44.25 59.23 13.57
CA THR A 133 45.67 58.87 13.77
C THR A 133 45.98 58.59 15.25
N ASN A 134 45.49 59.43 16.17
CA ASN A 134 45.79 59.27 17.59
C ASN A 134 45.03 58.06 18.18
N LEU A 135 43.78 57.91 17.86
CA LEU A 135 43.00 56.76 18.31
C LEU A 135 43.54 55.40 17.72
N GLN A 136 44.04 55.41 16.47
CA GLN A 136 44.66 54.24 15.87
C GLN A 136 45.97 53.86 16.58
N LYS A 137 46.74 54.87 17.06
CA LYS A 137 47.95 54.65 17.88
C LYS A 137 47.62 53.90 19.16
N VAL A 138 46.50 54.19 19.81
CA VAL A 138 46.05 53.41 20.98
C VAL A 138 45.86 51.96 20.62
N LEU A 139 45.23 51.63 19.45
CA LEU A 139 44.98 50.26 19.04
C LEU A 139 46.22 49.52 18.60
N THR A 140 47.21 50.19 18.00
CA THR A 140 48.44 49.56 17.52
C THR A 140 49.51 49.43 18.63
N ASP A 141 49.74 50.47 19.38
CA ASP A 141 50.84 50.52 20.31
C ASP A 141 50.46 50.16 21.77
N TYR A 142 49.16 50.34 22.10
CA TYR A 142 48.63 50.16 23.46
C TYR A 142 47.37 49.28 23.46
N GLY A 143 47.33 48.26 22.59
CA GLY A 143 46.17 47.43 22.35
C GLY A 143 45.64 46.64 23.55
N ASP A 144 46.42 46.54 24.64
CA ASP A 144 45.96 45.85 25.87
C ASP A 144 45.67 46.88 26.99
N SER A 145 45.80 48.21 26.72
CA SER A 145 45.38 49.23 27.69
C SER A 145 43.84 49.26 27.82
N GLU A 146 43.39 49.81 28.95
CA GLU A 146 41.96 50.06 29.20
C GLU A 146 41.36 51.06 28.21
N PHE A 147 42.16 51.88 27.53
CA PHE A 147 41.74 52.79 26.47
C PHE A 147 41.53 52.10 25.10
N ALA A 148 41.99 50.91 24.93
CA ALA A 148 41.87 50.18 23.64
C ALA A 148 40.36 49.94 23.26
N GLY A 149 39.50 49.58 24.20
CA GLY A 149 38.09 49.47 23.99
C GLY A 149 37.42 50.76 23.54
N PRO A 150 37.52 51.84 24.36
CA PRO A 150 36.99 53.16 24.00
C PRO A 150 37.56 53.74 22.70
N ALA A 151 38.90 53.60 22.43
CA ALA A 151 39.47 53.99 21.14
C ALA A 151 38.92 53.23 19.93
N ALA A 152 38.72 51.92 20.08
CA ALA A 152 38.08 51.12 19.04
C ALA A 152 36.66 51.58 18.80
N TYR A 153 35.90 51.87 19.86
CA TYR A 153 34.54 52.42 19.77
C TYR A 153 34.50 53.74 19.01
N ALA A 154 35.33 54.70 19.40
CA ALA A 154 35.40 56.01 18.76
C ALA A 154 35.76 55.94 17.27
N LEU A 155 36.78 55.14 16.91
CA LEU A 155 37.07 54.83 15.50
C LEU A 155 35.95 54.19 14.75
N ALA A 156 35.24 53.23 15.40
CA ALA A 156 34.08 52.53 14.82
C ALA A 156 32.92 53.52 14.56
N GLU A 157 32.66 54.43 15.50
CA GLU A 157 31.66 55.51 15.32
C GLU A 157 31.97 56.38 14.10
N MET A 158 33.25 56.78 13.97
CA MET A 158 33.71 57.57 12.82
C MET A 158 33.47 56.85 11.50
N ALA A 159 33.87 55.56 11.40
CA ALA A 159 33.66 54.76 10.22
C ALA A 159 32.15 54.49 9.94
N PHE A 160 31.35 54.27 10.99
CA PHE A 160 29.94 54.09 10.90
C PHE A 160 29.21 55.34 10.36
N ALA A 161 29.61 56.54 10.85
CA ALA A 161 29.08 57.81 10.35
C ALA A 161 29.41 58.04 8.87
N GLU A 162 30.55 57.55 8.41
CA GLU A 162 30.96 57.55 6.99
C GLU A 162 30.29 56.43 6.17
N LYS A 163 29.43 55.60 6.78
CA LYS A 163 28.79 54.41 6.19
C LYS A 163 29.79 53.31 5.77
N ASP A 164 31.02 53.40 6.26
CA ASP A 164 32.00 52.34 6.08
C ASP A 164 31.80 51.22 7.11
N TYR A 165 30.72 50.47 6.91
CA TYR A 165 30.34 49.38 7.81
C TYR A 165 31.37 48.23 7.83
N ALA A 166 32.14 48.07 6.75
CA ALA A 166 33.19 47.06 6.65
C ALA A 166 34.34 47.34 7.63
N THR A 167 34.73 48.60 7.75
CA THR A 167 35.75 49.06 8.72
C THR A 167 35.18 49.21 10.11
N ALA A 168 33.93 49.71 10.25
CA ALA A 168 33.30 49.94 11.55
C ALA A 168 33.08 48.61 12.33
N ARG A 169 32.63 47.54 11.65
CA ARG A 169 32.31 46.29 12.30
C ARG A 169 33.44 45.68 13.13
N PRO A 170 34.63 45.39 12.59
CA PRO A 170 35.72 44.80 13.37
C PRO A 170 36.19 45.71 14.52
N LEU A 171 36.04 47.03 14.39
CA LEU A 171 36.32 47.97 15.44
C LEU A 171 35.28 47.90 16.57
N PHE A 172 33.99 47.81 16.25
CA PHE A 172 32.96 47.58 17.25
C PHE A 172 33.14 46.22 17.94
N HIS A 173 33.43 45.18 17.21
CA HIS A 173 33.71 43.85 17.76
C HIS A 173 34.91 43.92 18.75
N ARG A 174 35.98 44.60 18.37
CA ARG A 174 37.17 44.82 19.23
C ARG A 174 36.80 45.62 20.47
N SER A 175 35.97 46.65 20.32
CA SER A 175 35.49 47.45 21.43
C SER A 175 34.70 46.64 22.42
N ALA A 176 33.76 45.83 21.96
CA ALA A 176 32.96 44.96 22.81
C ALA A 176 33.83 43.98 23.63
N ALA A 177 34.88 43.41 22.98
CA ALA A 177 35.79 42.45 23.62
C ALA A 177 36.79 43.11 24.63
N LYS A 178 37.16 44.38 24.45
CA LYS A 178 38.22 45.05 25.23
C LYS A 178 37.69 46.08 26.22
N SER A 179 36.44 46.52 26.09
CA SER A 179 35.86 47.51 26.99
C SER A 179 35.58 46.91 28.38
N LYS A 180 36.10 47.60 29.42
CA LYS A 180 35.80 47.31 30.84
C LYS A 180 34.42 47.84 31.24
N GLU A 181 33.91 48.80 30.52
CA GLU A 181 32.61 49.42 30.77
C GLU A 181 31.49 48.62 30.07
N PRO A 182 30.58 48.00 30.84
CA PRO A 182 29.52 47.16 30.25
C PRO A 182 28.59 47.90 29.28
N THR A 183 28.36 49.20 29.52
CA THR A 183 27.51 50.02 28.64
C THR A 183 28.16 50.30 27.30
N VAL A 184 29.50 50.51 27.25
CA VAL A 184 30.24 50.65 26.01
C VAL A 184 30.34 49.36 25.26
N ALA A 185 30.59 48.25 25.95
CA ALA A 185 30.62 46.94 25.36
C ALA A 185 29.27 46.61 24.73
N LEU A 186 28.17 46.81 25.42
CA LEU A 186 26.82 46.61 24.95
C LEU A 186 26.45 47.46 23.73
N SER A 187 26.87 48.73 23.75
CA SER A 187 26.68 49.62 22.60
C SER A 187 27.47 49.12 21.39
N ALA A 188 28.72 48.68 21.61
CA ALA A 188 29.56 48.14 20.54
C ALA A 188 28.96 46.90 19.91
N GLU A 189 28.44 45.94 20.70
CA GLU A 189 27.71 44.76 20.18
C GLU A 189 26.47 45.15 19.36
N TYR A 190 25.69 46.13 19.87
CA TYR A 190 24.51 46.60 19.15
C TYR A 190 24.88 47.20 17.79
N PHE A 191 25.91 48.06 17.72
CA PHE A 191 26.35 48.68 16.47
C PHE A 191 27.16 47.73 15.58
N GLU A 192 27.81 46.68 16.12
CA GLU A 192 28.35 45.58 15.34
C GLU A 192 27.22 44.87 14.58
N ALA A 193 26.11 44.55 15.27
CA ALA A 193 24.94 43.93 14.65
C ALA A 193 24.37 44.85 13.55
N ARG A 194 24.32 46.17 13.78
CA ARG A 194 23.90 47.14 12.76
C ARG A 194 24.79 47.13 11.52
N CYS A 195 26.10 46.99 11.67
CA CYS A 195 27.04 46.90 10.56
C CYS A 195 26.81 45.59 9.77
N LEU A 196 26.55 44.48 10.44
CA LEU A 196 26.22 43.19 9.81
C LEU A 196 24.91 43.27 9.03
N GLU A 197 23.90 43.90 9.59
CA GLU A 197 22.61 44.11 8.91
C GLU A 197 22.81 44.95 7.64
N ALA A 198 23.51 46.08 7.74
CA ALA A 198 23.80 46.97 6.62
C ALA A 198 24.62 46.29 5.50
N THR A 199 25.50 45.36 5.84
CA THR A 199 26.31 44.57 4.89
C THR A 199 25.63 43.28 4.40
N GLY A 200 24.32 43.06 4.73
CA GLY A 200 23.54 41.93 4.27
C GLY A 200 23.73 40.62 5.07
N ARG A 201 24.58 40.61 6.09
CA ARG A 201 24.86 39.46 6.97
C ARG A 201 23.79 39.36 8.07
N LYS A 202 22.50 39.28 7.64
CA LYS A 202 21.35 39.44 8.53
C LYS A 202 21.22 38.34 9.59
N GLU A 203 21.64 37.14 9.32
CA GLU A 203 21.56 36.04 10.30
C GLU A 203 22.49 36.25 11.47
N GLU A 204 23.73 36.62 11.18
CA GLU A 204 24.72 36.97 12.21
C GLU A 204 24.31 38.21 13.00
N ALA A 205 23.74 39.20 12.31
CA ALA A 205 23.18 40.36 12.97
C ALA A 205 22.06 39.97 13.97
N ALA A 206 21.15 39.10 13.58
CA ALA A 206 20.07 38.69 14.44
C ALA A 206 20.53 37.94 15.70
N ASP A 207 21.57 37.12 15.58
CA ASP A 207 22.15 36.43 16.73
C ASP A 207 22.79 37.43 17.73
N ILE A 208 23.52 38.41 17.24
CA ILE A 208 24.10 39.47 18.12
C ILE A 208 22.99 40.35 18.70
N TYR A 209 22.01 40.77 17.92
CA TYR A 209 20.84 41.50 18.46
C TYR A 209 20.12 40.71 19.57
N ALA A 210 19.96 39.40 19.40
CA ALA A 210 19.36 38.55 20.44
C ALA A 210 20.21 38.54 21.72
N GLN A 211 21.55 38.49 21.59
CA GLN A 211 22.46 38.56 22.74
C GLN A 211 22.36 39.91 23.42
N VAL A 212 22.42 41.04 22.68
CA VAL A 212 22.24 42.39 23.20
C VAL A 212 20.89 42.51 23.93
N ALA A 213 19.83 41.93 23.39
CA ALA A 213 18.50 41.98 24.01
C ALA A 213 18.43 41.27 25.37
N GLU A 214 19.25 40.25 25.58
CA GLU A 214 19.29 39.44 26.81
C GLU A 214 20.31 40.02 27.84
N ALA A 215 21.12 40.98 27.46
CA ALA A 215 22.06 41.59 28.35
C ALA A 215 21.41 42.28 29.56
N GLY A 216 22.19 42.41 30.66
CA GLY A 216 21.73 43.02 31.94
C GLY A 216 21.24 44.46 31.82
N ASN A 217 20.77 44.99 32.91
CA ASN A 217 20.40 46.43 33.02
C ASN A 217 21.57 47.27 33.52
N PRO A 218 21.69 48.52 33.06
CA PRO A 218 20.81 49.21 32.11
C PRO A 218 21.06 48.78 30.66
N ASN A 219 20.01 48.58 29.87
CA ASN A 219 20.07 48.20 28.46
C ASN A 219 19.10 49.05 27.62
N PRO A 220 19.57 50.19 27.07
CA PRO A 220 18.74 51.08 26.25
C PRO A 220 18.39 50.47 24.88
N TYR A 221 19.11 49.46 24.41
CA TYR A 221 18.93 48.84 23.11
C TYR A 221 18.00 47.63 23.16
N ARG A 222 17.60 47.13 24.34
CA ARG A 222 16.87 45.86 24.53
C ARG A 222 15.66 45.71 23.63
N GLU A 223 14.77 46.67 23.62
CA GLU A 223 13.53 46.59 22.84
C GLU A 223 13.80 46.62 21.34
N ASP A 224 14.69 47.50 20.91
CA ASP A 224 15.05 47.65 19.50
C ASP A 224 15.81 46.41 18.98
N ALA A 225 16.75 45.89 19.75
CA ALA A 225 17.48 44.69 19.45
C ALA A 225 16.55 43.47 19.37
N ARG A 226 15.68 43.30 20.36
CA ARG A 226 14.66 42.21 20.31
C ARG A 226 13.77 42.28 19.08
N TRP A 227 13.28 43.50 18.78
CA TRP A 227 12.41 43.71 17.62
C TRP A 227 13.12 43.37 16.31
N THR A 228 14.32 43.89 16.15
CA THR A 228 15.11 43.65 14.94
C THR A 228 15.49 42.17 14.80
N ALA A 229 15.97 41.54 15.89
CA ALA A 229 16.26 40.13 15.91
C ALA A 229 14.99 39.30 15.51
N ALA A 230 13.85 39.55 16.15
CA ALA A 230 12.62 38.86 15.87
C ALA A 230 12.19 38.97 14.40
N SER A 231 12.29 40.18 13.84
CA SER A 231 11.91 40.41 12.44
C SER A 231 12.83 39.69 11.46
N ILE A 232 14.14 39.72 11.68
CA ILE A 232 15.13 39.04 10.83
C ILE A 232 14.92 37.50 10.95
N LEU A 233 14.85 36.96 12.17
CA LEU A 233 14.68 35.54 12.42
C LEU A 233 13.39 34.99 11.78
N ALA A 234 12.29 35.73 11.88
CA ALA A 234 11.02 35.36 11.23
C ALA A 234 11.20 35.31 9.71
N SER A 235 11.83 36.33 9.11
CA SER A 235 12.05 36.35 7.65
C SER A 235 12.99 35.26 7.15
N ARG A 236 13.83 34.72 8.01
CA ARG A 236 14.76 33.62 7.73
C ARG A 236 14.23 32.23 8.09
N GLY A 237 12.96 32.15 8.50
CA GLY A 237 12.33 30.86 8.86
C GLY A 237 12.71 30.30 10.24
N ARG A 238 13.52 31.03 11.02
CA ARG A 238 13.88 30.68 12.42
C ARG A 238 12.73 31.06 13.37
N LYS A 239 11.55 30.44 13.12
CA LYS A 239 10.28 30.81 13.74
C LYS A 239 10.28 30.70 15.27
N ILE A 240 10.94 29.67 15.82
CA ILE A 240 11.00 29.46 17.28
C ILE A 240 11.78 30.56 17.95
N ASP A 241 12.93 30.94 17.38
CA ASP A 241 13.77 32.00 17.92
C ASP A 241 13.08 33.37 17.80
N ALA A 242 12.43 33.63 16.66
CA ALA A 242 11.62 34.83 16.46
C ALA A 242 10.48 34.93 17.49
N LEU A 243 9.76 33.81 17.72
CA LEU A 243 8.68 33.75 18.70
C LEU A 243 9.17 34.08 20.11
N LYS A 244 10.35 33.58 20.52
CA LYS A 244 10.95 33.90 21.81
C LYS A 244 11.12 35.44 21.99
N GLN A 245 11.65 36.12 20.98
CA GLN A 245 11.88 37.54 21.05
C GLN A 245 10.57 38.38 21.03
N TYR A 246 9.60 37.98 20.19
CA TYR A 246 8.29 38.63 20.17
C TYR A 246 7.52 38.44 21.50
N GLU A 247 7.56 37.25 22.11
CA GLU A 247 6.98 37.00 23.42
C GLU A 247 7.58 37.88 24.51
N ALA A 248 8.89 37.97 24.52
CA ALA A 248 9.58 38.84 25.46
C ALA A 248 9.12 40.29 25.31
N LEU A 249 9.04 40.81 24.08
CA LEU A 249 8.49 42.16 23.82
C LEU A 249 7.04 42.31 24.23
N ALA A 250 6.21 41.33 23.91
CA ALA A 250 4.79 41.31 24.26
C ALA A 250 4.56 41.32 25.78
N ASN A 251 5.49 40.77 26.54
CA ASN A 251 5.41 40.74 28.00
C ASN A 251 6.05 41.91 28.69
N GLU A 252 7.27 42.31 28.28
CA GLU A 252 8.15 43.21 29.01
C GLU A 252 8.17 44.64 28.49
N SER A 253 7.80 44.87 27.20
CA SER A 253 7.93 46.20 26.61
C SER A 253 7.09 47.26 27.38
N GLN A 254 7.67 48.40 27.58
CA GLN A 254 7.00 49.55 28.16
C GLN A 254 6.29 50.42 27.12
N LYS A 255 6.50 50.13 25.82
CA LYS A 255 5.83 50.83 24.71
C LYS A 255 4.54 50.07 24.33
N PRO A 256 3.36 50.60 24.64
CA PRO A 256 2.11 49.84 24.45
C PRO A 256 1.85 49.40 23.01
N ALA A 257 2.18 50.24 22.04
CA ALA A 257 2.06 49.87 20.61
C ALA A 257 3.01 48.75 20.20
N LEU A 258 4.26 48.77 20.66
CA LEU A 258 5.23 47.72 20.38
C LEU A 258 4.82 46.38 21.04
N LYS A 259 4.31 46.50 22.28
CA LYS A 259 3.74 45.37 23.04
C LYS A 259 2.60 44.69 22.29
N ALA A 260 1.65 45.47 21.77
CA ALA A 260 0.51 44.99 21.04
C ALA A 260 0.91 44.33 19.70
N GLU A 261 1.79 44.99 18.92
CA GLU A 261 2.28 44.48 17.68
C GLU A 261 3.06 43.18 17.86
N SER A 262 3.94 43.12 18.84
CA SER A 262 4.75 41.95 19.15
C SER A 262 3.86 40.74 19.57
N ALA A 263 2.81 41.00 20.34
CA ALA A 263 1.84 39.98 20.72
C ALA A 263 1.15 39.39 19.49
N VAL A 264 0.75 40.21 18.53
CA VAL A 264 0.08 39.71 17.33
C VAL A 264 1.06 38.95 16.42
N ARG A 265 2.26 39.52 16.17
CA ARG A 265 3.26 38.84 15.32
C ARG A 265 3.72 37.50 15.92
N GLY A 266 4.02 37.52 17.22
CA GLY A 266 4.35 36.28 17.95
C GLY A 266 3.22 35.26 17.92
N GLY A 267 1.97 35.74 18.11
CA GLY A 267 0.79 34.88 18.05
C GLY A 267 0.58 34.23 16.67
N ILE A 268 0.83 34.95 15.58
CA ILE A 268 0.76 34.39 14.21
C ILE A 268 1.85 33.36 13.99
N ILE A 269 3.10 33.65 14.43
CA ILE A 269 4.19 32.67 14.32
C ILE A 269 3.89 31.40 15.13
N ALA A 270 3.38 31.53 16.34
CA ALA A 270 2.96 30.40 17.15
C ALA A 270 1.85 29.59 16.47
N LEU A 271 0.86 30.26 15.85
CA LEU A 271 -0.19 29.65 15.06
C LEU A 271 0.34 28.81 13.88
N GLU A 272 1.36 29.34 13.18
CA GLU A 272 2.02 28.61 12.09
C GLU A 272 2.78 27.37 12.58
N LEU A 273 3.22 27.35 13.83
CA LEU A 273 3.93 26.24 14.46
C LEU A 273 2.98 25.18 15.07
N VAL A 274 1.70 25.45 15.20
CA VAL A 274 0.72 24.51 15.80
C VAL A 274 0.71 23.14 15.13
N GLN A 275 1.00 23.05 13.82
CA GLN A 275 0.98 21.81 13.04
C GLN A 275 2.31 21.54 12.32
N ALA A 276 3.45 21.99 12.88
CA ALA A 276 4.74 21.89 12.22
C ALA A 276 5.27 20.46 12.07
N ASP A 277 4.80 19.50 12.90
CA ASP A 277 5.28 18.11 12.87
C ASP A 277 4.17 17.13 12.42
N LYS A 278 4.24 16.72 11.13
CA LYS A 278 3.43 15.63 10.54
C LYS A 278 1.93 15.67 10.86
N GLY A 279 1.37 16.87 10.99
CA GLY A 279 -0.07 17.04 11.24
C GLY A 279 -0.53 16.78 12.68
N LYS A 280 0.39 16.63 13.61
CA LYS A 280 0.07 16.60 15.04
C LYS A 280 -0.05 18.02 15.58
N ILE A 281 -1.07 18.26 16.39
CA ILE A 281 -1.29 19.53 17.06
C ILE A 281 -0.34 19.65 18.26
N ASP A 282 0.54 20.65 18.23
CA ASP A 282 1.37 20.99 19.39
C ASP A 282 0.57 21.86 20.37
N LYS A 283 0.16 21.25 21.48
CA LYS A 283 -0.62 21.90 22.51
C LYS A 283 0.11 23.13 23.11
N THR A 284 1.40 23.07 23.26
CA THR A 284 2.21 24.18 23.78
C THR A 284 2.13 25.39 22.84
N MET A 285 2.21 25.15 21.53
CA MET A 285 2.05 26.22 20.54
C MET A 285 0.62 26.76 20.49
N VAL A 286 -0.40 25.91 20.68
CA VAL A 286 -1.80 26.35 20.82
C VAL A 286 -1.96 27.31 21.99
N ASP A 287 -1.42 26.98 23.17
CA ASP A 287 -1.52 27.81 24.36
C ASP A 287 -0.79 29.15 24.16
N ARG A 288 0.43 29.12 23.59
CA ARG A 288 1.21 30.33 23.26
C ARG A 288 0.50 31.22 22.25
N ALA A 289 0.01 30.64 21.14
CA ALA A 289 -0.75 31.37 20.12
C ALA A 289 -2.00 32.01 20.73
N THR A 290 -2.73 31.27 21.54
CA THR A 290 -3.96 31.77 22.22
C THR A 290 -3.63 32.96 23.11
N ALA A 291 -2.63 32.85 23.99
CA ALA A 291 -2.28 33.88 24.93
C ALA A 291 -1.85 35.18 24.22
N LEU A 292 -0.99 35.04 23.20
CA LEU A 292 -0.46 36.16 22.44
C LEU A 292 -1.54 36.84 21.58
N LEU A 293 -2.36 36.08 20.85
CA LEU A 293 -3.43 36.64 20.03
C LEU A 293 -4.53 37.30 20.89
N GLN A 294 -4.87 36.70 22.01
CA GLN A 294 -5.81 37.33 22.95
C GLN A 294 -5.25 38.64 23.50
N LYS A 295 -3.98 38.69 23.88
CA LYS A 295 -3.29 39.88 24.31
C LYS A 295 -3.31 40.96 23.23
N GLY A 296 -2.95 40.60 21.98
CA GLY A 296 -3.03 41.48 20.82
C GLY A 296 -4.46 42.00 20.52
N ARG A 297 -5.48 41.20 20.79
CA ARG A 297 -6.88 41.59 20.61
C ARG A 297 -7.35 42.59 21.66
N THR A 298 -6.91 42.45 22.90
CA THR A 298 -7.46 43.21 24.07
C THR A 298 -6.72 44.49 24.37
N LEU A 299 -5.44 44.62 23.99
CA LEU A 299 -4.68 45.82 24.23
C LEU A 299 -5.31 47.05 23.54
N PRO A 300 -5.48 48.21 24.21
CA PRO A 300 -6.11 49.41 23.63
C PRO A 300 -5.35 49.87 22.36
N GLU A 301 -4.04 49.82 22.38
CA GLU A 301 -3.13 50.30 21.33
C GLU A 301 -2.95 49.29 20.21
N ALA A 302 -3.68 48.16 20.24
CA ALA A 302 -3.63 47.19 19.17
C ALA A 302 -4.07 47.75 17.81
N GLY A 303 -4.98 48.75 17.79
CA GLY A 303 -5.35 49.48 16.58
C GLY A 303 -5.57 48.55 15.38
N LYS A 304 -4.78 48.78 14.34
CA LYS A 304 -4.81 47.99 13.11
C LYS A 304 -4.42 46.50 13.26
N PHE A 305 -3.75 46.12 14.33
CA PHE A 305 -3.39 44.71 14.61
C PHE A 305 -4.51 43.91 15.26
N ARG A 306 -5.53 44.58 15.85
CA ARG A 306 -6.66 43.90 16.47
C ARG A 306 -7.42 42.97 15.52
N PRO A 307 -7.80 43.36 14.29
CA PRO A 307 -8.44 42.47 13.34
C PRO A 307 -7.57 41.26 13.00
N ILE A 308 -6.24 41.44 12.87
CA ILE A 308 -5.31 40.35 12.59
C ILE A 308 -5.33 39.33 13.73
N ALA A 309 -5.30 39.81 14.99
CA ALA A 309 -5.41 38.93 16.15
C ALA A 309 -6.74 38.18 16.20
N GLN A 310 -7.85 38.83 15.83
CA GLN A 310 -9.18 38.21 15.78
C GLN A 310 -9.23 37.07 14.72
N VAL A 311 -8.76 37.36 13.52
CA VAL A 311 -8.63 36.34 12.44
C VAL A 311 -7.73 35.20 12.89
N GLY A 312 -6.56 35.51 13.48
CA GLY A 312 -5.63 34.51 14.02
C GLY A 312 -6.31 33.56 15.02
N LEU A 313 -7.12 34.10 15.92
CA LEU A 313 -7.92 33.30 16.87
C LEU A 313 -8.94 32.42 16.17
N ARG A 314 -9.61 32.89 15.11
CA ARG A 314 -10.56 32.07 14.31
C ARG A 314 -9.80 30.96 13.57
N ARG A 315 -8.62 31.26 12.99
CA ARG A 315 -7.74 30.24 12.37
C ARG A 315 -7.33 29.17 13.38
N LEU A 316 -6.92 29.59 14.58
CA LEU A 316 -6.53 28.66 15.64
C LEU A 316 -7.69 27.76 16.07
N GLN A 317 -8.89 28.31 16.26
CA GLN A 317 -10.09 27.52 16.55
C GLN A 317 -10.40 26.52 15.44
N TYR A 318 -10.27 26.92 14.19
CA TYR A 318 -10.46 26.03 13.05
C TYR A 318 -9.42 24.90 13.05
N GLN A 319 -8.13 25.21 13.19
CA GLN A 319 -7.05 24.24 13.20
C GLN A 319 -7.14 23.23 14.35
N THR A 320 -7.68 23.67 15.49
CA THR A 320 -7.84 22.82 16.68
C THR A 320 -9.21 22.12 16.75
N GLY A 321 -10.03 22.23 15.69
CA GLY A 321 -11.35 21.59 15.63
C GLY A 321 -12.43 22.24 16.50
N GLN A 322 -12.20 23.45 17.02
CA GLN A 322 -13.16 24.18 17.85
C GLN A 322 -14.22 24.91 17.00
N TYR A 323 -14.84 24.19 16.06
CA TYR A 323 -15.74 24.75 15.05
C TYR A 323 -16.95 25.46 15.66
N ALA A 324 -17.59 24.86 16.66
CA ALA A 324 -18.76 25.46 17.32
C ALA A 324 -18.41 26.78 18.00
N GLN A 325 -17.25 26.88 18.64
CA GLN A 325 -16.78 28.11 19.27
C GLN A 325 -16.47 29.18 18.23
N LEU A 326 -15.80 28.80 17.12
CA LEU A 326 -15.55 29.68 15.99
C LEU A 326 -16.86 30.29 15.48
N LEU A 327 -17.89 29.47 15.27
CA LEU A 327 -19.17 29.90 14.75
C LEU A 327 -19.92 30.83 15.73
N ALA A 328 -19.78 30.64 17.04
CA ALA A 328 -20.33 31.55 18.05
C ALA A 328 -19.61 32.90 18.06
N ASP A 329 -18.28 32.85 17.89
CA ASP A 329 -17.46 34.07 17.95
C ASP A 329 -17.58 34.92 16.68
N TYR A 330 -17.57 34.30 15.48
CA TYR A 330 -17.63 35.06 14.22
C TYR A 330 -18.93 35.88 14.10
N LYS A 331 -20.08 35.35 14.53
CA LYS A 331 -21.37 36.04 14.50
C LYS A 331 -21.37 37.34 15.31
N ARG A 332 -20.59 37.38 16.39
CA ARG A 332 -20.48 38.56 17.26
C ARG A 332 -19.51 39.62 16.73
N GLU A 333 -18.54 39.23 15.95
CA GLU A 333 -17.39 40.06 15.60
C GLU A 333 -17.40 40.50 14.13
N LEU A 334 -18.11 39.79 13.24
CA LEU A 334 -17.98 39.93 11.79
C LEU A 334 -18.18 41.39 11.31
N GLU A 335 -19.27 42.05 11.75
CA GLU A 335 -19.60 43.39 11.29
C GLU A 335 -18.59 44.47 11.75
N LYS A 336 -17.80 44.15 12.77
CA LYS A 336 -16.81 45.08 13.34
C LYS A 336 -15.43 44.94 12.69
N LEU A 337 -15.28 43.91 11.81
CA LEU A 337 -14.03 43.64 11.12
C LEU A 337 -13.95 44.47 9.84
N PRO A 338 -12.74 44.84 9.39
CA PRO A 338 -12.50 45.36 8.07
C PRO A 338 -12.88 44.31 7.02
N GLU A 339 -13.28 44.73 5.84
CA GLU A 339 -13.75 43.86 4.76
C GLU A 339 -12.85 42.66 4.47
N ALA A 340 -11.54 42.90 4.36
CA ALA A 340 -10.56 41.83 4.15
C ALA A 340 -10.60 40.75 5.25
N ALA A 341 -10.78 41.16 6.51
CA ALA A 341 -10.90 40.24 7.63
C ALA A 341 -12.28 39.55 7.68
N GLN A 342 -13.35 40.25 7.23
CA GLN A 342 -14.69 39.65 7.12
C GLN A 342 -14.70 38.47 6.20
N VAL A 343 -14.10 38.59 4.99
CA VAL A 343 -14.10 37.54 3.98
C VAL A 343 -13.41 36.28 4.49
N GLU A 344 -12.27 36.46 5.13
CA GLU A 344 -11.51 35.33 5.69
C GLU A 344 -12.26 34.63 6.82
N VAL A 345 -12.84 35.39 7.73
CA VAL A 345 -13.62 34.83 8.83
C VAL A 345 -14.89 34.12 8.33
N LEU A 346 -15.53 34.65 7.29
CA LEU A 346 -16.64 33.96 6.61
C LEU A 346 -16.22 32.66 5.99
N LEU A 347 -15.06 32.62 5.36
CA LEU A 347 -14.52 31.36 4.77
C LEU A 347 -14.23 30.32 5.86
N LEU A 348 -13.62 30.73 6.98
CA LEU A 348 -13.40 29.85 8.13
C LEU A 348 -14.72 29.35 8.73
N ALA A 349 -15.74 30.22 8.80
CA ALA A 349 -17.08 29.86 9.28
C ALA A 349 -17.77 28.86 8.33
N ALA A 350 -17.70 29.09 7.02
CA ALA A 350 -18.25 28.18 6.02
C ALA A 350 -17.60 26.79 6.09
N ASN A 351 -16.26 26.78 6.20
CA ASN A 351 -15.50 25.55 6.38
C ASN A 351 -15.85 24.83 7.69
N SER A 352 -16.10 25.59 8.77
CA SER A 352 -16.49 25.03 10.06
C SER A 352 -17.89 24.41 10.02
N GLU A 353 -18.85 25.07 9.36
CA GLU A 353 -20.19 24.49 9.14
C GLU A 353 -20.12 23.18 8.34
N ARG A 354 -19.28 23.15 7.32
CA ARG A 354 -19.04 21.91 6.54
C ARG A 354 -18.43 20.81 7.39
N GLN A 355 -17.44 21.11 8.25
CA GLN A 355 -16.84 20.11 9.15
C GLN A 355 -17.84 19.55 10.17
N LEU A 356 -18.81 20.36 10.59
CA LEU A 356 -19.89 19.92 11.47
C LEU A 356 -21.02 19.17 10.72
N GLY A 357 -20.94 19.02 9.39
CA GLY A 357 -21.97 18.39 8.58
C GLY A 357 -23.17 19.31 8.24
N ASN A 358 -23.09 20.59 8.57
CA ASN A 358 -24.14 21.58 8.31
C ASN A 358 -24.05 22.12 6.88
N SER A 359 -24.16 21.20 5.89
CA SER A 359 -23.88 21.50 4.48
C SER A 359 -24.70 22.64 3.90
N LYS A 360 -25.97 22.83 4.35
CA LYS A 360 -26.83 23.95 3.90
C LYS A 360 -26.33 25.31 4.38
N GLN A 361 -25.87 25.37 5.61
CA GLN A 361 -25.29 26.59 6.19
C GLN A 361 -23.95 26.91 5.54
N ALA A 362 -23.10 25.90 5.35
CA ALA A 362 -21.85 26.04 4.61
C ALA A 362 -22.09 26.59 3.20
N GLU A 363 -23.05 26.03 2.47
CA GLU A 363 -23.41 26.45 1.11
C GLU A 363 -23.86 27.91 1.08
N ALA A 364 -24.68 28.35 2.05
CA ALA A 364 -25.14 29.74 2.18
C ALA A 364 -23.96 30.71 2.38
N LEU A 365 -23.00 30.34 3.24
CA LEU A 365 -21.81 31.16 3.51
C LEU A 365 -20.87 31.22 2.31
N TYR A 366 -20.63 30.09 1.65
CA TYR A 366 -19.81 30.06 0.42
C TYR A 366 -20.42 30.97 -0.67
N ARG A 367 -21.72 30.85 -0.90
CA ARG A 367 -22.42 31.74 -1.86
C ARG A 367 -22.33 33.20 -1.47
N GLN A 368 -22.52 33.52 -0.18
CA GLN A 368 -22.36 34.89 0.33
C GLN A 368 -20.96 35.43 -0.01
N ILE A 369 -19.90 34.65 0.18
CA ILE A 369 -18.53 35.08 -0.11
C ILE A 369 -18.38 35.36 -1.60
N VAL A 370 -18.75 34.39 -2.46
CA VAL A 370 -18.60 34.50 -3.92
C VAL A 370 -19.40 35.68 -4.50
N THR A 371 -20.60 35.93 -3.96
CA THR A 371 -21.47 37.02 -4.45
C THR A 371 -21.04 38.39 -3.95
N LYS A 372 -20.64 38.49 -2.67
CA LYS A 372 -20.34 39.79 -2.03
C LYS A 372 -18.90 40.25 -2.33
N TYR A 373 -17.97 39.32 -2.55
CA TYR A 373 -16.54 39.59 -2.64
C TYR A 373 -15.88 38.95 -3.87
N PRO A 374 -16.47 39.10 -5.09
CA PRO A 374 -16.05 38.31 -6.27
C PRO A 374 -14.58 38.49 -6.66
N ASP A 375 -14.02 39.66 -6.41
CA ASP A 375 -12.64 39.99 -6.80
C ASP A 375 -11.58 39.54 -5.77
N ARG A 376 -11.99 38.92 -4.67
CA ARG A 376 -11.09 38.46 -3.61
C ARG A 376 -10.61 37.05 -3.87
N GLU A 377 -9.37 36.75 -3.49
CA GLU A 377 -8.82 35.39 -3.59
C GLU A 377 -9.62 34.39 -2.71
N GLU A 378 -10.09 34.83 -1.56
CA GLU A 378 -10.94 34.04 -0.68
C GLU A 378 -12.27 33.64 -1.34
N ALA A 379 -12.77 34.43 -2.29
CA ALA A 379 -13.96 34.05 -3.07
C ALA A 379 -13.68 32.93 -4.07
N LYS A 380 -12.50 32.91 -4.67
CA LYS A 380 -12.05 31.80 -5.52
C LYS A 380 -11.90 30.52 -4.71
N ASP A 381 -11.34 30.63 -3.51
CA ASP A 381 -11.26 29.51 -2.57
C ASP A 381 -12.65 29.04 -2.14
N ALA A 382 -13.56 29.97 -1.78
CA ALA A 382 -14.92 29.63 -1.40
C ALA A 382 -15.70 28.94 -2.50
N ALA A 383 -15.51 29.37 -3.77
CA ALA A 383 -16.13 28.75 -4.93
C ALA A 383 -15.71 27.29 -5.08
N TYR A 384 -14.43 27.01 -4.86
CA TYR A 384 -13.93 25.63 -4.91
C TYR A 384 -14.35 24.79 -3.68
N GLU A 385 -14.26 25.35 -2.47
CA GLU A 385 -14.69 24.67 -1.23
C GLU A 385 -16.19 24.34 -1.25
N ARG A 386 -16.99 25.16 -1.94
CA ARG A 386 -18.39 24.88 -2.24
C ARG A 386 -18.55 23.56 -3.00
N LEU A 387 -17.70 23.29 -3.99
CA LEU A 387 -17.73 22.01 -4.72
C LEU A 387 -17.46 20.84 -3.79
N ILE A 388 -16.50 20.98 -2.87
CA ILE A 388 -16.22 19.94 -1.85
C ILE A 388 -17.44 19.72 -0.94
N ASN A 389 -18.13 20.80 -0.57
CA ASN A 389 -19.35 20.71 0.22
C ASN A 389 -20.45 19.94 -0.53
N VAL A 390 -20.67 20.26 -1.81
CA VAL A 390 -21.62 19.55 -2.68
C VAL A 390 -21.23 18.09 -2.86
N TYR A 391 -19.95 17.80 -3.10
CA TYR A 391 -19.45 16.44 -3.24
C TYR A 391 -19.77 15.55 -2.02
N ASN A 392 -19.68 16.13 -0.81
CA ASN A 392 -19.93 15.39 0.42
C ASN A 392 -21.41 15.27 0.78
N SER A 393 -22.23 16.25 0.39
CA SER A 393 -23.65 16.34 0.80
C SER A 393 -24.62 15.86 -0.28
N ASP A 394 -24.37 16.20 -1.54
CA ASP A 394 -25.18 15.81 -2.69
C ASP A 394 -24.29 15.56 -3.90
N PRO A 395 -23.64 14.38 -3.97
CA PRO A 395 -22.78 14.04 -5.10
C PRO A 395 -23.51 14.07 -6.45
N SER A 396 -24.83 13.95 -6.48
CA SER A 396 -25.60 14.00 -7.72
C SER A 396 -25.64 15.39 -8.37
N ALA A 397 -25.61 16.43 -7.52
CA ALA A 397 -25.58 17.83 -7.99
C ALA A 397 -24.16 18.30 -8.36
N LEU A 398 -23.11 17.51 -8.06
CA LEU A 398 -21.73 17.97 -8.23
C LEU A 398 -21.37 18.25 -9.69
N SER A 399 -21.83 17.44 -10.61
CA SER A 399 -21.52 17.63 -12.03
C SER A 399 -21.93 19.03 -12.52
N ALA A 400 -23.17 19.42 -12.24
CA ALA A 400 -23.68 20.76 -12.58
C ALA A 400 -22.93 21.87 -11.83
N ALA A 401 -22.62 21.67 -10.55
CA ALA A 401 -21.88 22.65 -9.76
C ALA A 401 -20.45 22.86 -10.30
N VAL A 402 -19.79 21.81 -10.75
CA VAL A 402 -18.45 21.92 -11.37
C VAL A 402 -18.55 22.64 -12.72
N ASP A 403 -19.55 22.33 -13.54
CA ASP A 403 -19.75 23.00 -14.83
C ASP A 403 -20.02 24.51 -14.63
N GLU A 404 -20.84 24.89 -13.63
CA GLU A 404 -21.04 26.28 -13.20
C GLU A 404 -19.73 26.93 -12.74
N PHE A 405 -18.95 26.23 -11.93
CA PHE A 405 -17.64 26.72 -11.45
C PHE A 405 -16.67 26.98 -12.62
N LEU A 406 -16.55 26.05 -13.55
CA LEU A 406 -15.65 26.20 -14.71
C LEU A 406 -16.09 27.30 -15.65
N ALA A 407 -17.41 27.50 -15.82
CA ALA A 407 -17.96 28.59 -16.64
C ALA A 407 -17.70 29.97 -16.02
N THR A 408 -17.80 30.07 -14.70
CA THR A 408 -17.60 31.36 -13.97
C THR A 408 -16.12 31.62 -13.65
N ASN A 409 -15.28 30.60 -13.62
CA ASN A 409 -13.85 30.70 -13.27
C ASN A 409 -12.97 29.99 -14.31
N PRO A 410 -12.98 30.38 -15.59
CA PRO A 410 -12.34 29.61 -16.67
C PRO A 410 -10.81 29.56 -16.56
N THR A 411 -10.20 30.50 -15.86
CA THR A 411 -8.74 30.57 -15.65
C THR A 411 -8.32 30.15 -14.25
N SER A 412 -9.21 29.50 -13.50
CA SER A 412 -8.92 29.09 -12.12
C SER A 412 -7.79 28.06 -12.10
N GLU A 413 -6.78 28.27 -11.26
CA GLU A 413 -5.74 27.27 -10.98
C GLU A 413 -6.30 25.96 -10.40
N ARG A 414 -7.56 25.99 -9.94
CA ARG A 414 -8.28 24.84 -9.40
C ARG A 414 -9.21 24.16 -10.41
N ALA A 415 -9.21 24.58 -11.68
CA ALA A 415 -10.05 23.99 -12.71
C ALA A 415 -9.83 22.47 -12.84
N ASP A 416 -8.57 22.04 -12.87
CA ASP A 416 -8.24 20.62 -12.98
C ASP A 416 -8.62 19.85 -11.70
N GLN A 417 -8.53 20.47 -10.54
CA GLN A 417 -8.99 19.89 -9.28
C GLN A 417 -10.51 19.73 -9.22
N ALA A 418 -11.25 20.72 -9.75
CA ALA A 418 -12.70 20.65 -9.86
C ALA A 418 -13.14 19.54 -10.83
N LYS A 419 -12.48 19.42 -11.99
CA LYS A 419 -12.69 18.30 -12.91
C LYS A 419 -12.41 16.95 -12.24
N LEU A 420 -11.35 16.87 -11.45
CA LEU A 420 -11.03 15.65 -10.71
C LEU A 420 -12.15 15.28 -9.74
N LEU A 421 -12.70 16.23 -8.97
CA LEU A 421 -13.85 15.98 -8.11
C LEU A 421 -15.07 15.48 -8.89
N LYS A 422 -15.35 16.05 -10.07
CA LYS A 422 -16.43 15.60 -10.94
C LYS A 422 -16.21 14.15 -11.39
N ALA A 423 -15.00 13.83 -11.86
CA ALA A 423 -14.65 12.46 -12.27
C ALA A 423 -14.79 11.45 -11.12
N GLU A 424 -14.38 11.84 -9.89
CA GLU A 424 -14.54 11.02 -8.68
C GLU A 424 -16.00 10.74 -8.33
N ALA A 425 -16.86 11.76 -8.44
CA ALA A 425 -18.29 11.59 -8.19
C ALA A 425 -18.94 10.68 -9.24
N LEU A 426 -18.62 10.89 -10.51
CA LEU A 426 -19.11 10.06 -11.61
C LEU A 426 -18.65 8.60 -11.46
N TYR A 427 -17.40 8.40 -11.05
CA TYR A 427 -16.88 7.05 -10.77
C TYR A 427 -17.66 6.38 -9.63
N LYS A 428 -17.94 7.09 -8.54
CA LYS A 428 -18.74 6.57 -7.41
C LYS A 428 -20.19 6.28 -7.81
N GLN A 429 -20.75 7.06 -8.70
CA GLN A 429 -22.09 6.85 -9.29
C GLN A 429 -22.11 5.75 -10.35
N GLN A 430 -20.96 5.08 -10.58
CA GLN A 430 -20.79 4.04 -11.61
C GLN A 430 -20.96 4.56 -13.05
N ASN A 431 -20.94 5.87 -13.26
CA ASN A 431 -20.91 6.47 -14.59
C ASN A 431 -19.47 6.48 -15.12
N TYR A 432 -18.98 5.30 -15.44
CA TYR A 432 -17.58 5.08 -15.77
C TYR A 432 -17.15 5.69 -17.11
N ASN A 433 -18.07 5.83 -18.07
CA ASN A 433 -17.73 6.42 -19.37
C ASN A 433 -17.43 7.92 -19.26
N ASP A 434 -18.29 8.67 -18.57
CA ASP A 434 -18.08 10.10 -18.37
C ASP A 434 -16.89 10.35 -17.44
N ALA A 435 -16.72 9.52 -16.40
CA ALA A 435 -15.54 9.57 -15.53
C ALA A 435 -14.26 9.34 -16.33
N ALA A 436 -14.23 8.35 -17.23
CA ALA A 436 -13.08 8.05 -18.08
C ALA A 436 -12.72 9.23 -19.01
N SER A 437 -13.71 9.88 -19.60
CA SER A 437 -13.48 11.07 -20.44
C SER A 437 -12.72 12.15 -19.67
N ILE A 438 -13.19 12.49 -18.45
CA ILE A 438 -12.58 13.52 -17.64
C ILE A 438 -11.19 13.10 -17.13
N TYR A 439 -11.03 11.84 -16.66
CA TYR A 439 -9.71 11.34 -16.27
C TYR A 439 -8.72 11.35 -17.43
N GLY A 440 -9.21 11.11 -18.66
CA GLY A 440 -8.40 11.22 -19.87
C GLY A 440 -7.88 12.63 -20.13
N GLU A 441 -8.73 13.65 -20.00
CA GLU A 441 -8.35 15.06 -20.12
C GLU A 441 -7.29 15.46 -19.07
N LEU A 442 -7.38 14.90 -17.84
CA LEU A 442 -6.47 15.23 -16.75
C LEU A 442 -5.04 14.71 -16.91
N ARG A 443 -4.74 13.91 -17.95
CA ARG A 443 -3.36 13.46 -18.24
C ARG A 443 -2.40 14.64 -18.48
N GLY A 444 -2.85 15.68 -19.17
CA GLY A 444 -2.07 16.89 -19.49
C GLY A 444 -2.26 18.04 -18.50
N SER A 445 -2.93 17.82 -17.39
CA SER A 445 -3.32 18.85 -16.42
C SER A 445 -2.15 19.38 -15.58
N GLN A 446 -2.36 20.52 -14.92
CA GLN A 446 -1.42 21.12 -13.97
C GLN A 446 -1.52 20.51 -12.55
N LEU A 447 -2.25 19.43 -12.39
CA LEU A 447 -2.31 18.71 -11.13
C LEU A 447 -0.93 18.21 -10.69
N SER A 448 -0.74 18.06 -9.39
CA SER A 448 0.48 17.44 -8.86
C SER A 448 0.69 16.04 -9.46
N THR A 449 1.95 15.60 -9.56
CA THR A 449 2.29 14.26 -10.09
C THR A 449 1.49 13.15 -9.43
N LYS A 450 1.27 13.26 -8.11
CA LYS A 450 0.46 12.30 -7.35
C LYS A 450 -0.99 12.25 -7.82
N LEU A 451 -1.63 13.40 -8.03
CA LEU A 451 -3.04 13.45 -8.47
C LEU A 451 -3.20 13.03 -9.93
N ARG A 452 -2.24 13.38 -10.78
CA ARG A 452 -2.23 12.89 -12.17
C ARG A 452 -2.05 11.37 -12.24
N ALA A 453 -1.20 10.81 -11.38
CA ALA A 453 -1.05 9.36 -11.28
C ALA A 453 -2.36 8.71 -10.81
N GLU A 454 -3.03 9.26 -9.79
CA GLU A 454 -4.31 8.76 -9.31
C GLU A 454 -5.39 8.81 -10.40
N ALA A 455 -5.52 9.93 -11.10
CA ALA A 455 -6.45 10.09 -12.23
C ALA A 455 -6.17 9.09 -13.35
N ALA A 456 -4.91 8.94 -13.74
CA ALA A 456 -4.50 8.00 -14.79
C ALA A 456 -4.76 6.54 -14.41
N TYR A 457 -4.56 6.17 -13.15
CA TYR A 457 -4.89 4.83 -12.66
C TYR A 457 -6.40 4.57 -12.68
N LYS A 458 -7.21 5.55 -12.23
CA LYS A 458 -8.67 5.45 -12.25
C LYS A 458 -9.25 5.41 -13.65
N LEU A 459 -8.62 6.06 -14.62
CA LEU A 459 -8.97 5.90 -16.02
C LEU A 459 -8.91 4.43 -16.45
N GLY A 460 -7.81 3.74 -16.09
CA GLY A 460 -7.68 2.29 -16.32
C GLY A 460 -8.80 1.49 -15.66
N LEU A 461 -9.14 1.82 -14.40
CA LEU A 461 -10.25 1.18 -13.68
C LEU A 461 -11.61 1.41 -14.35
N CYS A 462 -11.87 2.62 -14.86
CA CYS A 462 -13.10 2.90 -15.63
C CYS A 462 -13.21 1.98 -16.85
N HIS A 463 -12.11 1.82 -17.59
CA HIS A 463 -12.09 0.94 -18.76
C HIS A 463 -12.26 -0.55 -18.37
N VAL A 464 -11.78 -0.97 -17.21
CA VAL A 464 -12.05 -2.31 -16.67
C VAL A 464 -13.55 -2.49 -16.41
N GLN A 465 -14.21 -1.52 -15.77
CA GLN A 465 -15.64 -1.60 -15.45
C GLN A 465 -16.52 -1.56 -16.72
N THR A 466 -16.13 -0.83 -17.72
CA THR A 466 -16.83 -0.75 -19.02
C THR A 466 -16.45 -1.87 -20.00
N LYS A 467 -15.58 -2.79 -19.58
CA LYS A 467 -15.04 -3.89 -20.41
C LYS A 467 -14.38 -3.39 -21.70
N ASN A 468 -13.85 -2.18 -21.69
CA ASN A 468 -13.11 -1.60 -22.81
C ASN A 468 -11.67 -2.09 -22.81
N VAL A 469 -11.43 -3.27 -23.36
CA VAL A 469 -10.11 -3.92 -23.38
C VAL A 469 -9.01 -3.03 -24.00
N PRO A 470 -9.21 -2.39 -25.18
CA PRO A 470 -8.20 -1.47 -25.71
C PRO A 470 -7.90 -0.29 -24.78
N GLY A 471 -8.93 0.28 -24.16
CA GLY A 471 -8.78 1.38 -23.20
C GLY A 471 -7.99 0.97 -21.95
N VAL A 472 -8.17 -0.26 -21.44
CA VAL A 472 -7.36 -0.79 -20.33
C VAL A 472 -5.89 -0.86 -20.72
N ILE A 473 -5.59 -1.39 -21.92
CA ILE A 473 -4.21 -1.52 -22.40
C ILE A 473 -3.55 -0.15 -22.54
N GLU A 474 -4.25 0.80 -23.15
CA GLU A 474 -3.74 2.17 -23.36
C GLU A 474 -3.49 2.88 -22.02
N ALA A 475 -4.52 2.94 -21.16
CA ALA A 475 -4.44 3.63 -19.87
C ALA A 475 -3.36 3.05 -18.96
N SER A 476 -3.29 1.71 -18.85
CA SER A 476 -2.27 1.04 -18.06
C SER A 476 -0.87 1.21 -18.61
N THR A 477 -0.72 1.26 -19.95
CA THR A 477 0.57 1.53 -20.61
C THR A 477 1.05 2.94 -20.29
N TYR A 478 0.18 3.93 -20.46
CA TYR A 478 0.48 5.30 -20.08
C TYR A 478 0.88 5.40 -18.59
N TYR A 479 0.10 4.76 -17.71
CA TYR A 479 0.36 4.78 -16.27
C TYR A 479 1.74 4.23 -15.91
N VAL A 480 2.05 3.03 -16.38
CA VAL A 480 3.32 2.35 -16.09
C VAL A 480 4.53 3.10 -16.63
N GLN A 481 4.40 3.73 -17.79
CA GLN A 481 5.48 4.51 -18.41
C GLN A 481 5.69 5.87 -17.75
N THR A 482 4.59 6.54 -17.36
CA THR A 482 4.64 7.92 -16.86
C THR A 482 4.90 7.97 -15.35
N PHE A 483 4.45 6.97 -14.60
CA PHE A 483 4.51 6.92 -13.14
C PHE A 483 5.14 5.62 -12.62
N PRO A 484 6.38 5.29 -13.04
CA PRO A 484 7.00 3.98 -12.76
C PRO A 484 7.23 3.70 -11.26
N ASP A 485 7.31 4.75 -10.44
CA ASP A 485 7.55 4.65 -9.00
C ASP A 485 6.25 4.67 -8.16
N SER A 486 5.10 4.71 -8.82
CA SER A 486 3.81 4.74 -8.12
C SER A 486 3.47 3.38 -7.52
N PRO A 487 2.79 3.36 -6.35
CA PRO A 487 2.47 2.11 -5.65
C PRO A 487 1.52 1.18 -6.42
N GLU A 488 0.71 1.72 -7.35
CA GLU A 488 -0.29 0.98 -8.13
C GLU A 488 0.26 0.37 -9.43
N VAL A 489 1.58 0.49 -9.71
CA VAL A 489 2.18 -0.04 -10.95
C VAL A 489 1.99 -1.54 -11.08
N SER A 490 2.11 -2.31 -9.98
CA SER A 490 1.86 -3.75 -9.99
C SER A 490 0.41 -4.08 -10.33
N ALA A 491 -0.54 -3.29 -9.83
CA ALA A 491 -1.96 -3.45 -10.13
C ALA A 491 -2.26 -3.08 -11.59
N ALA A 492 -1.68 -1.99 -12.10
CA ALA A 492 -1.84 -1.59 -13.49
C ALA A 492 -1.27 -2.61 -14.48
N LEU A 493 -0.09 -3.18 -14.18
CA LEU A 493 0.49 -4.29 -14.95
C LEU A 493 -0.42 -5.53 -14.93
N SER A 494 -0.98 -5.86 -13.77
CA SER A 494 -1.87 -7.01 -13.63
C SER A 494 -3.18 -6.81 -14.42
N GLN A 495 -3.76 -5.59 -14.39
CA GLN A 495 -4.94 -5.24 -15.18
C GLN A 495 -4.65 -5.32 -16.69
N ARG A 496 -3.49 -4.80 -17.12
CA ARG A 496 -3.07 -4.87 -18.52
C ARG A 496 -2.83 -6.30 -18.98
N ALA A 497 -2.25 -7.15 -18.12
CA ALA A 497 -2.07 -8.56 -18.41
C ALA A 497 -3.40 -9.29 -18.62
N VAL A 498 -4.43 -8.99 -17.81
CA VAL A 498 -5.79 -9.51 -18.01
C VAL A 498 -6.36 -9.05 -19.36
N ALA A 499 -6.18 -7.76 -19.69
CA ALA A 499 -6.65 -7.21 -20.97
C ALA A 499 -5.92 -7.83 -22.17
N TYR A 500 -4.62 -8.10 -22.05
CA TYR A 500 -3.85 -8.83 -23.05
C TYR A 500 -4.29 -10.30 -23.19
N GLU A 501 -4.64 -10.95 -22.09
CA GLU A 501 -5.18 -12.31 -22.12
C GLU A 501 -6.52 -12.34 -22.87
N GLN A 502 -7.45 -11.42 -22.56
CA GLN A 502 -8.74 -11.29 -23.23
C GLN A 502 -8.60 -11.04 -24.74
N SER A 503 -7.55 -10.30 -25.14
CA SER A 503 -7.21 -10.08 -26.57
C SER A 503 -6.32 -11.18 -27.16
N LYS A 504 -6.07 -12.27 -26.42
CA LYS A 504 -5.21 -13.41 -26.82
C LYS A 504 -3.76 -13.03 -27.09
N ASN A 505 -3.31 -11.88 -26.60
CA ASN A 505 -1.90 -11.48 -26.64
C ASN A 505 -1.15 -12.05 -25.44
N TYR A 506 -1.01 -13.37 -25.44
CA TYR A 506 -0.41 -14.10 -24.33
C TYR A 506 1.05 -13.73 -24.04
N THR A 507 1.81 -13.36 -25.09
CA THR A 507 3.21 -12.95 -24.92
C THR A 507 3.32 -11.68 -24.09
N ALA A 508 2.52 -10.65 -24.42
CA ALA A 508 2.50 -9.41 -23.64
C ALA A 508 1.96 -9.62 -22.23
N ALA A 509 0.91 -10.44 -22.07
CA ALA A 509 0.36 -10.79 -20.77
C ALA A 509 1.43 -11.44 -19.87
N LEU A 510 2.15 -12.45 -20.38
CA LEU A 510 3.20 -13.16 -19.64
C LEU A 510 4.38 -12.24 -19.27
N ALA A 511 4.70 -11.26 -20.10
CA ALA A 511 5.75 -10.27 -19.83
C ALA A 511 5.35 -9.38 -18.63
N ASP A 512 4.12 -8.87 -18.62
CA ASP A 512 3.60 -8.08 -17.51
C ASP A 512 3.53 -8.88 -16.21
N LEU A 513 2.94 -10.08 -16.26
CA LEU A 513 2.84 -10.97 -15.09
C LEU A 513 4.22 -11.33 -14.53
N SER A 514 5.20 -11.57 -15.40
CA SER A 514 6.58 -11.85 -14.99
C SER A 514 7.22 -10.62 -14.34
N THR A 515 6.93 -9.42 -14.83
CA THR A 515 7.38 -8.16 -14.22
C THR A 515 6.80 -7.98 -12.82
N VAL A 516 5.50 -8.24 -12.63
CA VAL A 516 4.87 -8.19 -11.31
C VAL A 516 5.54 -9.17 -10.35
N LEU A 517 5.77 -10.42 -10.79
CA LEU A 517 6.35 -11.46 -9.93
C LEU A 517 7.82 -11.20 -9.56
N THR A 518 8.58 -10.52 -10.42
CA THR A 518 10.01 -10.28 -10.19
C THR A 518 10.30 -8.96 -9.51
N LYS A 519 9.66 -7.86 -9.96
CA LYS A 519 9.92 -6.52 -9.43
C LYS A 519 9.08 -6.15 -8.21
N TYR A 520 7.91 -6.78 -8.06
CA TYR A 520 6.96 -6.44 -6.99
C TYR A 520 6.63 -7.67 -6.11
N PRO A 521 7.60 -8.23 -5.38
CA PRO A 521 7.43 -9.49 -4.63
C PRO A 521 6.38 -9.41 -3.51
N LYS A 522 6.06 -8.20 -3.08
CA LYS A 522 5.04 -7.91 -2.04
C LYS A 522 3.73 -7.40 -2.62
N ALA A 523 3.53 -7.45 -3.94
CA ALA A 523 2.32 -6.99 -4.58
C ALA A 523 1.10 -7.75 -4.06
N ARG A 524 0.02 -7.02 -3.83
CA ARG A 524 -1.27 -7.60 -3.41
C ARG A 524 -1.82 -8.55 -4.47
N GLU A 525 -1.55 -8.29 -5.73
CA GLU A 525 -2.01 -9.02 -6.91
C GLU A 525 -1.22 -10.31 -7.16
N ARG A 526 -0.19 -10.61 -6.37
CA ARG A 526 0.77 -11.70 -6.63
C ARG A 526 0.09 -13.06 -6.75
N GLU A 527 -0.88 -13.36 -5.91
CA GLU A 527 -1.64 -14.62 -5.97
C GLU A 527 -2.42 -14.74 -7.30
N ALA A 528 -3.19 -13.70 -7.65
CA ALA A 528 -3.93 -13.64 -8.91
C ALA A 528 -3.00 -13.65 -10.13
N THR A 529 -1.83 -13.02 -10.02
CA THR A 529 -0.79 -13.02 -11.06
C THR A 529 -0.25 -14.42 -11.34
N LEU A 530 0.05 -15.20 -10.30
CA LEU A 530 0.49 -16.59 -10.43
C LEU A 530 -0.60 -17.47 -11.05
N GLN A 531 -1.86 -17.29 -10.61
CA GLN A 531 -3.00 -18.00 -11.18
C GLN A 531 -3.14 -17.73 -12.68
N LEU A 532 -3.21 -16.47 -13.06
CA LEU A 532 -3.40 -16.07 -14.45
C LEU A 532 -2.22 -16.54 -15.33
N LYS A 533 -0.99 -16.40 -14.83
CA LYS A 533 0.21 -16.90 -15.53
C LYS A 533 0.13 -18.39 -15.79
N ALA A 534 -0.27 -19.18 -14.79
CA ALA A 534 -0.40 -20.63 -14.95
C ALA A 534 -1.48 -20.98 -15.99
N LEU A 535 -2.62 -20.30 -15.97
CA LEU A 535 -3.72 -20.55 -16.92
C LEU A 535 -3.29 -20.21 -18.36
N ILE A 536 -2.62 -19.05 -18.57
CA ILE A 536 -2.14 -18.66 -19.89
C ILE A 536 -1.10 -19.70 -20.42
N LEU A 537 -0.18 -20.15 -19.56
CA LEU A 537 0.80 -21.18 -19.93
C LEU A 537 0.09 -22.48 -20.32
N GLY A 538 -0.98 -22.83 -19.62
CA GLY A 538 -1.82 -23.98 -19.97
C GLY A 538 -2.51 -23.83 -21.32
N GLN A 539 -3.03 -22.65 -21.64
CA GLN A 539 -3.64 -22.34 -22.95
C GLN A 539 -2.62 -22.39 -24.10
N GLN A 540 -1.35 -22.12 -23.81
CA GLN A 540 -0.25 -22.21 -24.75
C GLN A 540 0.38 -23.64 -24.81
N GLU A 541 -0.24 -24.61 -24.18
CA GLU A 541 0.25 -25.99 -24.07
C GLU A 541 1.62 -26.12 -23.36
N ASN A 542 2.09 -25.06 -22.72
CA ASN A 542 3.28 -25.10 -21.89
C ASN A 542 2.97 -25.69 -20.50
N THR A 543 2.68 -27.00 -20.51
CA THR A 543 2.29 -27.74 -19.30
C THR A 543 3.35 -27.72 -18.21
N LYS A 544 4.64 -27.71 -18.58
CA LYS A 544 5.75 -27.60 -17.61
C LYS A 544 5.73 -26.28 -16.88
N GLY A 545 5.65 -25.16 -17.62
CA GLY A 545 5.57 -23.83 -17.03
C GLY A 545 4.32 -23.63 -16.19
N MET A 546 3.18 -24.16 -16.63
CA MET A 546 1.92 -24.15 -15.86
C MET A 546 2.08 -24.84 -14.52
N VAL A 547 2.60 -26.06 -14.49
CA VAL A 547 2.79 -26.85 -13.26
C VAL A 547 3.77 -26.16 -12.31
N GLU A 548 4.89 -25.64 -12.82
CA GLU A 548 5.87 -24.92 -12.02
C GLU A 548 5.24 -23.67 -11.37
N THR A 549 4.43 -22.93 -12.12
CA THR A 549 3.73 -21.73 -11.62
C THR A 549 2.69 -22.07 -10.57
N PHE A 550 1.89 -23.14 -10.78
CA PHE A 550 0.95 -23.62 -9.77
C PHE A 550 1.65 -24.13 -8.50
N ARG A 551 2.79 -24.83 -8.65
CA ARG A 551 3.60 -25.23 -7.49
C ARG A 551 4.14 -24.02 -6.74
N GLN A 552 4.54 -22.96 -7.43
CA GLN A 552 4.93 -21.70 -6.82
C GLN A 552 3.77 -21.06 -6.08
N LEU A 553 2.58 -20.99 -6.69
CA LEU A 553 1.37 -20.47 -6.06
C LEU A 553 1.07 -21.21 -4.76
N LEU A 554 1.09 -22.54 -4.76
CA LEU A 554 0.81 -23.35 -3.58
C LEU A 554 1.86 -23.20 -2.47
N ARG A 555 3.12 -22.97 -2.82
CA ARG A 555 4.17 -22.69 -1.83
C ARG A 555 3.99 -21.33 -1.16
N GLU A 556 3.66 -20.31 -1.94
CA GLU A 556 3.51 -18.94 -1.45
C GLU A 556 2.14 -18.70 -0.79
N PHE A 557 1.11 -19.35 -1.31
CA PHE A 557 -0.29 -19.20 -0.89
C PHE A 557 -0.97 -20.56 -0.65
N PRO A 558 -0.57 -21.31 0.40
CA PRO A 558 -1.11 -22.67 0.64
C PRO A 558 -2.60 -22.68 0.95
N LYS A 559 -3.19 -21.56 1.35
CA LYS A 559 -4.62 -21.38 1.60
C LYS A 559 -5.34 -20.63 0.47
N SER A 560 -4.74 -20.55 -0.71
CA SER A 560 -5.34 -19.91 -1.88
C SER A 560 -6.72 -20.47 -2.18
N SER A 561 -7.65 -19.61 -2.57
CA SER A 561 -8.99 -20.03 -3.04
C SER A 561 -8.92 -20.90 -4.30
N VAL A 562 -7.82 -20.81 -5.04
CA VAL A 562 -7.58 -21.61 -6.26
C VAL A 562 -6.66 -22.82 -6.02
N ALA A 563 -6.37 -23.15 -4.76
CA ALA A 563 -5.50 -24.29 -4.44
C ALA A 563 -6.05 -25.61 -5.02
N ALA A 564 -7.37 -25.82 -4.96
CA ALA A 564 -8.01 -26.97 -5.56
C ALA A 564 -7.76 -27.06 -7.08
N GLN A 565 -7.87 -25.93 -7.77
CA GLN A 565 -7.60 -25.81 -9.20
C GLN A 565 -6.13 -26.13 -9.50
N ALA A 566 -5.21 -25.56 -8.74
CA ALA A 566 -3.78 -25.79 -8.91
C ALA A 566 -3.43 -27.27 -8.74
N HIS A 567 -3.93 -27.91 -7.68
CA HIS A 567 -3.74 -29.35 -7.46
C HIS A 567 -4.35 -30.19 -8.57
N TYR A 568 -5.53 -29.82 -9.07
CA TYR A 568 -6.15 -30.54 -10.17
C TYR A 568 -5.29 -30.51 -11.45
N TYR A 569 -4.80 -29.34 -11.85
CA TYR A 569 -3.96 -29.25 -13.07
C TYR A 569 -2.61 -29.93 -12.88
N ILE A 570 -1.99 -29.85 -11.70
CA ILE A 570 -0.77 -30.60 -11.38
C ILE A 570 -1.05 -32.12 -11.51
N GLY A 571 -2.16 -32.59 -10.94
CA GLY A 571 -2.54 -33.99 -10.98
C GLY A 571 -2.90 -34.46 -12.38
N LYS A 572 -3.63 -33.66 -13.15
CA LYS A 572 -3.96 -33.94 -14.55
C LYS A 572 -2.69 -34.09 -15.40
N THR A 573 -1.77 -33.13 -15.28
CA THR A 573 -0.51 -33.17 -16.04
C THR A 573 0.36 -34.36 -15.63
N ALA A 574 0.43 -34.67 -14.34
CA ALA A 574 1.16 -35.84 -13.85
C ALA A 574 0.54 -37.14 -14.39
N PHE A 575 -0.81 -37.23 -14.47
CA PHE A 575 -1.50 -38.36 -15.07
C PHE A 575 -1.15 -38.52 -16.56
N GLU A 576 -1.18 -37.44 -17.33
CA GLU A 576 -0.81 -37.43 -18.74
C GLU A 576 0.66 -37.84 -18.96
N ALA A 577 1.54 -37.46 -18.04
CA ALA A 577 2.95 -37.88 -18.01
C ALA A 577 3.16 -39.28 -17.45
N LYS A 578 2.11 -40.04 -17.12
CA LYS A 578 2.13 -41.39 -16.51
C LYS A 578 2.80 -41.46 -15.13
N ASP A 579 2.97 -40.29 -14.45
CA ASP A 579 3.40 -40.23 -13.04
C ASP A 579 2.15 -40.38 -12.16
N TYR A 580 1.66 -41.61 -12.08
CA TYR A 580 0.40 -41.91 -11.38
C TYR A 580 0.47 -41.65 -9.87
N LYS A 581 1.66 -41.71 -9.24
CA LYS A 581 1.83 -41.46 -7.81
C LYS A 581 1.64 -39.98 -7.48
N THR A 582 2.32 -39.10 -8.22
CA THR A 582 2.13 -37.64 -8.10
C THR A 582 0.70 -37.26 -8.46
N ALA A 583 0.12 -37.85 -9.51
CA ALA A 583 -1.25 -37.60 -9.91
C ALA A 583 -2.24 -37.93 -8.80
N LEU A 584 -2.13 -39.11 -8.16
CA LEU A 584 -2.98 -39.51 -7.03
C LEU A 584 -2.95 -38.50 -5.88
N THR A 585 -1.74 -38.08 -5.48
CA THR A 585 -1.59 -37.14 -4.37
C THR A 585 -2.29 -35.81 -4.70
N ALA A 586 -2.01 -35.25 -5.87
CA ALA A 586 -2.55 -33.96 -6.27
C ALA A 586 -4.07 -34.02 -6.52
N LEU A 587 -4.59 -35.04 -7.22
CA LEU A 587 -6.01 -35.19 -7.49
C LEU A 587 -6.84 -35.41 -6.22
N ASN A 588 -6.33 -36.21 -5.27
CA ASN A 588 -7.00 -36.37 -3.97
C ASN A 588 -7.06 -35.06 -3.22
N THR A 589 -5.98 -34.28 -3.22
CA THR A 589 -5.97 -32.95 -2.57
C THR A 589 -6.96 -32.00 -3.24
N ALA A 590 -7.00 -31.96 -4.58
CA ALA A 590 -7.96 -31.14 -5.31
C ALA A 590 -9.40 -31.47 -4.94
N ARG A 591 -9.73 -32.76 -4.89
CA ARG A 591 -11.06 -33.28 -4.52
C ARG A 591 -11.43 -32.96 -3.06
N GLN A 592 -10.47 -33.02 -2.13
CA GLN A 592 -10.69 -32.69 -0.74
C GLN A 592 -10.92 -31.18 -0.54
N LEU A 593 -10.20 -30.34 -1.26
CA LEU A 593 -10.32 -28.89 -1.15
C LEU A 593 -11.62 -28.36 -1.78
N ASN A 594 -12.09 -28.96 -2.86
CA ASN A 594 -13.34 -28.57 -3.51
C ASN A 594 -14.04 -29.80 -4.12
N LYS A 595 -14.85 -30.47 -3.31
CA LYS A 595 -15.58 -31.66 -3.71
C LYS A 595 -16.60 -31.39 -4.84
N GLU A 596 -17.31 -30.27 -4.76
CA GLU A 596 -18.35 -29.93 -5.72
C GLU A 596 -17.80 -29.84 -7.15
N GLN A 597 -16.67 -29.14 -7.31
CA GLN A 597 -16.12 -28.91 -8.64
C GLN A 597 -15.25 -30.06 -9.16
N TYR A 598 -14.48 -30.72 -8.27
CA TYR A 598 -13.44 -31.66 -8.72
C TYR A 598 -13.72 -33.12 -8.42
N TYR A 599 -14.83 -33.47 -7.73
CA TYR A 599 -15.11 -34.84 -7.37
C TYR A 599 -15.08 -35.75 -8.59
N ASN A 600 -15.93 -35.51 -9.58
CA ASN A 600 -16.05 -36.36 -10.76
C ASN A 600 -14.78 -36.36 -11.61
N LEU A 601 -14.23 -35.17 -11.89
CA LEU A 601 -13.03 -35.00 -12.73
C LEU A 601 -11.79 -35.65 -12.14
N ALA A 602 -11.64 -35.57 -10.83
CA ALA A 602 -10.50 -36.18 -10.13
C ALA A 602 -10.69 -37.67 -9.91
N SER A 603 -11.90 -38.11 -9.49
CA SER A 603 -12.16 -39.51 -9.16
C SER A 603 -11.97 -40.42 -10.34
N LEU A 604 -12.40 -40.05 -11.55
CA LEU A 604 -12.12 -40.85 -12.74
C LEU A 604 -10.63 -41.03 -13.01
N ARG A 605 -9.85 -39.96 -12.85
CA ARG A 605 -8.38 -40.05 -13.01
C ARG A 605 -7.72 -40.82 -11.88
N ILE A 606 -8.22 -40.71 -10.65
CA ILE A 606 -7.77 -41.50 -9.50
C ILE A 606 -7.99 -42.97 -9.74
N ILE A 607 -9.20 -43.36 -10.23
CA ILE A 607 -9.52 -44.72 -10.64
C ILE A 607 -8.52 -45.23 -11.66
N LEU A 608 -8.27 -44.46 -12.72
CA LEU A 608 -7.29 -44.86 -13.75
C LEU A 608 -5.87 -44.95 -13.21
N CYS A 609 -5.44 -44.02 -12.34
CA CYS A 609 -4.13 -44.11 -11.71
C CYS A 609 -3.95 -45.40 -10.90
N GLN A 610 -4.94 -45.73 -10.07
CA GLN A 610 -4.93 -46.99 -9.28
C GLN A 610 -4.97 -48.23 -10.16
N PHE A 611 -5.73 -48.20 -11.25
CA PHE A 611 -5.75 -49.24 -12.26
C PHE A 611 -4.38 -49.47 -12.91
N TYR A 612 -3.71 -48.42 -13.37
CA TYR A 612 -2.37 -48.53 -13.97
C TYR A 612 -1.30 -48.92 -12.97
N LEU A 613 -1.43 -48.53 -11.70
CA LEU A 613 -0.52 -48.95 -10.61
C LEU A 613 -0.82 -50.36 -10.12
N LYS A 614 -1.88 -51.01 -10.59
CA LYS A 614 -2.32 -52.36 -10.16
C LYS A 614 -2.64 -52.43 -8.66
N ASP A 615 -3.03 -51.30 -8.06
CA ASP A 615 -3.46 -51.23 -6.63
C ASP A 615 -4.92 -51.61 -6.51
N ARG A 616 -5.20 -52.92 -6.57
CA ARG A 616 -6.58 -53.45 -6.57
C ARG A 616 -7.36 -53.04 -5.32
N PRO A 617 -6.82 -53.12 -4.08
CA PRO A 617 -7.61 -52.74 -2.90
C PRO A 617 -8.06 -51.28 -2.93
N ALA A 618 -7.16 -50.36 -3.30
CA ALA A 618 -7.46 -48.94 -3.41
C ALA A 618 -8.45 -48.68 -4.58
N LEU A 619 -8.19 -49.30 -5.73
CA LEU A 619 -9.09 -49.23 -6.90
C LEU A 619 -10.50 -49.67 -6.58
N THR A 620 -10.65 -50.85 -5.92
CA THR A 620 -11.96 -51.38 -5.53
C THR A 620 -12.71 -50.40 -4.63
N LYS A 621 -12.02 -49.84 -3.63
CA LYS A 621 -12.61 -48.84 -2.72
C LYS A 621 -13.08 -47.62 -3.50
N GLU A 622 -12.22 -47.08 -4.37
CA GLU A 622 -12.53 -45.86 -5.13
C GLU A 622 -13.67 -46.08 -6.14
N VAL A 623 -13.66 -47.19 -6.86
CA VAL A 623 -14.74 -47.55 -7.78
C VAL A 623 -16.06 -47.69 -7.04
N ASN A 624 -16.07 -48.38 -5.87
CA ASN A 624 -17.27 -48.52 -5.06
C ASN A 624 -17.82 -47.18 -4.57
N ASN A 625 -16.95 -46.29 -4.12
CA ASN A 625 -17.34 -44.96 -3.70
C ASN A 625 -17.92 -44.15 -4.86
N PHE A 626 -17.28 -44.20 -6.02
CA PHE A 626 -17.76 -43.51 -7.23
C PHE A 626 -19.10 -44.02 -7.73
N MET A 627 -19.32 -45.34 -7.72
CA MET A 627 -20.58 -45.96 -8.11
C MET A 627 -21.73 -45.66 -7.12
N ALA A 628 -21.40 -45.47 -5.83
CA ALA A 628 -22.39 -45.17 -4.79
C ALA A 628 -22.79 -43.68 -4.75
N GLU A 629 -21.99 -42.80 -5.34
CA GLU A 629 -22.25 -41.37 -5.30
C GLU A 629 -23.37 -40.97 -6.26
N SER A 630 -24.44 -40.40 -5.73
CA SER A 630 -25.62 -39.99 -6.51
C SER A 630 -25.37 -38.79 -7.45
N HIS A 631 -24.30 -38.09 -7.23
CA HIS A 631 -23.93 -36.88 -7.98
C HIS A 631 -22.79 -37.08 -8.98
N ASN A 632 -22.59 -38.31 -9.50
CA ASN A 632 -21.56 -38.59 -10.49
C ASN A 632 -21.84 -37.96 -11.88
N GLY A 633 -22.95 -37.24 -12.04
CA GLY A 633 -23.29 -36.53 -13.28
C GLY A 633 -23.57 -37.46 -14.48
N GLY A 634 -23.94 -38.71 -14.22
CA GLY A 634 -24.14 -39.75 -15.28
C GLY A 634 -22.80 -40.27 -15.83
N MET A 635 -21.67 -39.98 -15.20
CA MET A 635 -20.38 -40.50 -15.62
C MET A 635 -20.22 -41.96 -15.17
N ASN A 636 -19.77 -42.80 -16.07
CA ASN A 636 -19.51 -44.22 -15.79
C ASN A 636 -18.03 -44.42 -15.41
N VAL A 637 -17.79 -45.45 -14.59
CA VAL A 637 -16.44 -45.98 -14.40
C VAL A 637 -15.92 -46.49 -15.77
N PRO A 638 -14.66 -46.25 -16.11
CA PRO A 638 -14.08 -46.70 -17.38
C PRO A 638 -14.33 -48.21 -17.59
N PRO A 639 -14.87 -48.62 -18.75
CA PRO A 639 -15.23 -50.01 -19.04
C PRO A 639 -14.10 -51.01 -18.79
N GLU A 640 -12.88 -50.68 -19.16
CA GLU A 640 -11.68 -51.50 -18.96
C GLU A 640 -11.36 -51.78 -17.49
N VAL A 641 -11.71 -50.81 -16.62
CA VAL A 641 -11.53 -50.98 -15.17
C VAL A 641 -12.54 -51.92 -14.58
N LEU A 642 -13.81 -51.78 -15.02
CA LEU A 642 -14.90 -52.70 -14.61
C LEU A 642 -14.65 -54.13 -15.08
N GLU A 643 -14.20 -54.26 -16.33
CA GLU A 643 -13.82 -55.55 -16.90
C GLU A 643 -12.71 -56.21 -16.09
N TRP A 644 -11.64 -55.46 -15.87
CA TRP A 644 -10.48 -56.01 -15.13
C TRP A 644 -10.87 -56.40 -13.69
N LEU A 645 -11.55 -55.55 -12.96
CA LEU A 645 -12.00 -55.87 -11.60
C LEU A 645 -12.93 -57.07 -11.58
N GLY A 646 -13.89 -57.10 -12.48
CA GLY A 646 -14.85 -58.19 -12.56
C GLY A 646 -14.19 -59.56 -12.86
N ILE A 647 -13.26 -59.59 -13.79
CA ILE A 647 -12.51 -60.81 -14.14
C ILE A 647 -11.58 -61.24 -13.01
N GLU A 648 -10.86 -60.32 -12.38
CA GLU A 648 -9.99 -60.62 -11.21
C GLU A 648 -10.83 -61.27 -10.07
N TYR A 649 -11.98 -60.68 -9.72
CA TYR A 649 -12.84 -61.25 -8.69
C TYR A 649 -13.48 -62.55 -9.10
N TYR A 650 -13.79 -62.71 -10.38
CA TYR A 650 -14.29 -63.99 -10.90
C TYR A 650 -13.23 -65.10 -10.75
N ASN A 651 -11.97 -64.83 -11.08
CA ASN A 651 -10.86 -65.77 -10.96
C ASN A 651 -10.62 -66.20 -9.49
N GLU A 652 -10.84 -65.29 -8.55
CA GLU A 652 -10.83 -65.56 -7.11
C GLU A 652 -12.06 -66.29 -6.58
N LYS A 653 -13.03 -66.60 -7.42
CA LYS A 653 -14.31 -67.19 -7.07
C LYS A 653 -15.20 -66.31 -6.19
N ASN A 654 -14.89 -65.00 -6.18
CA ASN A 654 -15.80 -64.02 -5.55
C ASN A 654 -16.83 -63.56 -6.57
N PHE A 655 -17.79 -64.43 -6.81
CA PHE A 655 -18.80 -64.23 -7.85
C PHE A 655 -19.71 -63.04 -7.60
N GLN A 656 -19.94 -62.69 -6.31
CA GLN A 656 -20.76 -61.53 -5.97
C GLN A 656 -20.08 -60.20 -6.38
N ALA A 657 -18.79 -60.09 -6.15
CA ALA A 657 -18.03 -58.93 -6.61
C ALA A 657 -17.87 -58.91 -8.13
N ALA A 658 -17.66 -60.08 -8.77
CA ALA A 658 -17.59 -60.22 -10.22
C ALA A 658 -18.91 -59.75 -10.87
N GLU A 659 -20.06 -60.27 -10.43
CA GLU A 659 -21.41 -59.86 -10.91
C GLU A 659 -21.60 -58.34 -10.76
N LYS A 660 -21.24 -57.75 -9.62
CA LYS A 660 -21.33 -56.31 -9.37
C LYS A 660 -20.63 -55.46 -10.44
N TYR A 661 -19.36 -55.77 -10.74
CA TYR A 661 -18.57 -54.96 -11.68
C TYR A 661 -18.87 -55.27 -13.14
N LEU A 662 -19.01 -56.55 -13.48
CA LEU A 662 -19.37 -56.96 -14.85
C LEU A 662 -20.82 -56.58 -15.19
N GLY A 663 -21.75 -56.65 -14.21
CA GLY A 663 -23.11 -56.17 -14.36
C GLY A 663 -23.21 -54.66 -14.56
N ALA A 664 -22.35 -53.86 -13.85
CA ALA A 664 -22.22 -52.45 -14.11
C ALA A 664 -21.69 -52.16 -15.52
N LEU A 665 -20.70 -52.90 -15.99
CA LEU A 665 -20.20 -52.87 -17.37
C LEU A 665 -21.29 -53.20 -18.38
N GLY A 666 -22.10 -54.26 -18.13
CA GLY A 666 -23.18 -54.69 -18.99
C GLY A 666 -24.33 -53.69 -19.18
N LYS A 667 -24.39 -52.65 -18.35
CA LYS A 667 -25.33 -51.51 -18.45
C LYS A 667 -24.82 -50.37 -19.33
N ILE A 668 -23.54 -50.38 -19.72
CA ILE A 668 -22.95 -49.38 -20.60
C ILE A 668 -23.27 -49.75 -22.06
N GLU A 669 -23.99 -48.84 -22.73
CA GLU A 669 -24.44 -49.10 -24.12
C GLU A 669 -23.28 -49.28 -25.11
N ASN A 670 -22.22 -48.45 -24.97
CA ASN A 670 -21.05 -48.49 -25.84
C ASN A 670 -19.76 -48.61 -25.00
N PRO A 671 -19.36 -49.84 -24.60
CA PRO A 671 -18.20 -50.02 -23.73
C PRO A 671 -16.85 -49.88 -24.45
N GLY A 672 -16.82 -49.27 -25.61
CA GLY A 672 -15.58 -48.98 -26.36
C GLY A 672 -14.85 -50.19 -26.87
N SER A 673 -13.57 -50.37 -26.44
CA SER A 673 -12.71 -51.46 -26.87
C SER A 673 -12.91 -52.80 -26.11
N VAL A 674 -13.80 -52.81 -25.11
CA VAL A 674 -14.06 -54.01 -24.32
C VAL A 674 -14.79 -55.03 -25.17
N LYS A 675 -14.27 -56.24 -25.23
CA LYS A 675 -14.87 -57.38 -26.00
C LYS A 675 -16.08 -57.93 -25.23
N PRO A 676 -17.07 -58.50 -25.94
CA PRO A 676 -18.23 -59.10 -25.30
C PRO A 676 -17.92 -60.22 -24.31
N ASP A 677 -16.73 -60.76 -24.27
CA ASP A 677 -16.31 -61.90 -23.45
C ASP A 677 -16.64 -61.72 -21.95
N PHE A 678 -16.66 -60.49 -21.46
CA PHE A 678 -17.03 -60.18 -20.07
C PHE A 678 -18.48 -60.67 -19.76
N LEU A 679 -19.35 -60.71 -20.75
CA LEU A 679 -20.75 -61.18 -20.60
C LEU A 679 -20.84 -62.70 -20.30
N PHE A 680 -19.83 -63.46 -20.78
CA PHE A 680 -19.71 -64.86 -20.38
C PHE A 680 -19.40 -65.00 -18.90
N TYR A 681 -18.40 -64.25 -18.43
CA TYR A 681 -18.01 -64.25 -17.00
C TYR A 681 -19.14 -63.70 -16.09
N LEU A 682 -19.90 -62.71 -16.58
CA LEU A 682 -21.08 -62.21 -15.88
C LEU A 682 -22.15 -63.29 -15.74
N GLY A 683 -22.50 -63.92 -16.83
CA GLY A 683 -23.53 -64.95 -16.83
C GLY A 683 -23.17 -66.21 -16.04
N ASP A 684 -21.89 -66.63 -16.08
CA ASP A 684 -21.42 -67.73 -15.25
C ASP A 684 -21.36 -67.37 -13.76
N ALA A 685 -20.91 -66.13 -13.42
CA ALA A 685 -20.96 -65.63 -12.02
C ALA A 685 -22.39 -65.60 -11.49
N ALA A 686 -23.33 -65.07 -12.26
CA ALA A 686 -24.77 -65.06 -11.92
C ALA A 686 -25.31 -66.48 -11.76
N THR A 687 -24.90 -67.43 -12.60
CA THR A 687 -25.26 -68.86 -12.47
C THR A 687 -24.74 -69.41 -11.13
N LYS A 688 -23.50 -69.17 -10.74
CA LYS A 688 -22.90 -69.59 -9.45
C LYS A 688 -23.62 -68.97 -8.25
N LEU A 689 -24.17 -67.78 -8.41
CA LEU A 689 -24.98 -67.10 -7.39
C LEU A 689 -26.46 -67.47 -7.37
N LYS A 690 -26.85 -68.41 -8.26
CA LYS A 690 -28.23 -68.84 -8.42
C LYS A 690 -29.20 -67.69 -8.84
N ASN A 691 -28.68 -66.80 -9.69
CA ASN A 691 -29.46 -65.71 -10.28
C ASN A 691 -29.72 -66.04 -11.79
N PRO A 692 -30.67 -66.88 -12.13
CA PRO A 692 -30.86 -67.33 -13.51
C PRO A 692 -31.33 -66.21 -14.45
N GLY A 693 -32.04 -65.20 -13.96
CA GLY A 693 -32.47 -64.06 -14.77
C GLY A 693 -31.33 -63.27 -15.34
N GLU A 694 -30.37 -62.84 -14.48
CA GLU A 694 -29.19 -62.12 -14.93
C GLU A 694 -28.25 -62.98 -15.77
N ALA A 695 -28.11 -64.25 -15.45
CA ALA A 695 -27.36 -65.20 -16.27
C ALA A 695 -27.96 -65.29 -17.70
N GLU A 696 -29.30 -65.50 -17.86
CA GLU A 696 -29.97 -65.54 -19.16
C GLU A 696 -29.76 -64.24 -19.94
N ASP A 697 -29.92 -63.04 -19.28
CA ASP A 697 -29.73 -61.76 -19.93
C ASP A 697 -28.32 -61.56 -20.41
N ALA A 698 -27.29 -61.87 -19.58
CA ALA A 698 -25.90 -61.77 -19.94
C ALA A 698 -25.54 -62.67 -21.12
N PHE A 699 -25.94 -63.92 -21.08
CA PHE A 699 -25.71 -64.90 -22.16
C PHE A 699 -26.43 -64.52 -23.46
N ALA A 700 -27.68 -64.04 -23.38
CA ALA A 700 -28.40 -63.51 -24.53
C ALA A 700 -27.70 -62.31 -25.19
N LYS A 701 -27.24 -61.36 -24.40
CA LYS A 701 -26.42 -60.22 -24.91
C LYS A 701 -25.13 -60.67 -25.58
N TYR A 702 -24.43 -61.67 -25.01
CA TYR A 702 -23.22 -62.24 -25.63
C TYR A 702 -23.50 -62.77 -27.00
N LEU A 703 -24.59 -63.63 -27.12
CA LEU A 703 -24.98 -64.27 -28.37
C LEU A 703 -25.37 -63.27 -29.46
N GLN A 704 -25.91 -62.06 -29.04
CA GLN A 704 -26.26 -60.97 -29.96
C GLN A 704 -25.02 -60.21 -30.43
N THR A 705 -24.06 -59.95 -29.52
CA THR A 705 -22.97 -59.05 -29.77
C THR A 705 -21.67 -59.70 -30.23
N SER A 706 -21.40 -60.95 -29.81
CA SER A 706 -20.20 -61.67 -30.17
C SER A 706 -20.29 -62.21 -31.61
N LYS A 707 -19.17 -62.17 -32.34
CA LYS A 707 -19.00 -62.75 -33.65
C LYS A 707 -18.21 -64.04 -33.59
N ASP A 708 -17.75 -64.47 -32.42
CA ASP A 708 -16.93 -65.67 -32.22
C ASP A 708 -17.85 -66.94 -32.16
N PRO A 709 -17.79 -67.85 -33.14
CA PRO A 709 -18.68 -69.06 -33.11
C PRO A 709 -18.30 -69.96 -31.94
N ALA A 710 -17.04 -70.11 -31.60
CA ALA A 710 -16.58 -70.98 -30.51
C ALA A 710 -17.04 -70.40 -29.15
N GLY A 711 -16.92 -69.09 -28.95
CA GLY A 711 -17.44 -68.39 -27.78
C GLY A 711 -18.99 -68.54 -27.69
N LYS A 712 -19.71 -68.38 -28.81
CA LYS A 712 -21.16 -68.60 -28.84
C LYS A 712 -21.58 -70.03 -28.42
N ALA A 713 -20.87 -71.02 -28.92
CA ALA A 713 -21.18 -72.38 -28.54
C ALA A 713 -20.96 -72.65 -27.04
N LYS A 714 -19.87 -72.10 -26.51
CA LYS A 714 -19.59 -72.14 -25.06
C LYS A 714 -20.65 -71.43 -24.20
N VAL A 715 -21.10 -70.26 -24.64
CA VAL A 715 -22.21 -69.54 -23.96
C VAL A 715 -23.53 -70.24 -24.05
N LEU A 716 -23.83 -70.82 -25.20
CA LEU A 716 -25.04 -71.63 -25.37
C LEU A 716 -25.04 -72.82 -24.42
N LEU A 717 -23.95 -73.56 -24.25
CA LEU A 717 -23.79 -74.56 -23.23
C LEU A 717 -24.13 -74.12 -21.84
N ALA A 718 -23.55 -72.98 -21.44
CA ALA A 718 -23.82 -72.41 -20.13
C ALA A 718 -25.31 -71.97 -19.98
N LEU A 719 -25.86 -71.37 -21.03
CA LEU A 719 -27.30 -70.95 -21.05
C LEU A 719 -28.22 -72.21 -21.01
N GLY A 720 -27.86 -73.24 -21.69
CA GLY A 720 -28.60 -74.51 -21.64
C GLY A 720 -28.68 -75.11 -20.22
N ALA A 721 -27.56 -75.09 -19.52
CA ALA A 721 -27.52 -75.52 -18.12
C ALA A 721 -28.35 -74.60 -17.20
N VAL A 722 -28.40 -73.27 -17.44
CA VAL A 722 -29.27 -72.34 -16.74
C VAL A 722 -30.72 -72.66 -17.02
N LYS A 723 -31.11 -73.03 -18.30
CA LYS A 723 -32.48 -73.41 -18.68
C LYS A 723 -32.92 -74.71 -18.00
N ILE A 724 -32.00 -75.64 -17.86
CA ILE A 724 -32.29 -76.91 -17.11
C ILE A 724 -32.57 -76.55 -15.65
N SER A 725 -31.66 -75.76 -14.99
CA SER A 725 -31.85 -75.37 -13.58
C SER A 725 -33.09 -74.49 -13.35
N ALA A 726 -33.60 -73.85 -14.39
CA ALA A 726 -34.80 -73.02 -14.37
C ALA A 726 -36.05 -73.82 -14.74
N HIS A 727 -35.98 -75.18 -14.87
CA HIS A 727 -37.10 -76.10 -15.28
C HIS A 727 -37.70 -75.73 -16.64
N LYS A 728 -36.87 -75.34 -17.62
CA LYS A 728 -37.28 -74.99 -18.98
C LYS A 728 -36.65 -75.94 -20.00
N PRO A 729 -37.05 -77.27 -20.01
CA PRO A 729 -36.41 -78.30 -20.83
C PRO A 729 -36.59 -78.08 -22.34
N ASP A 730 -37.68 -77.45 -22.76
CA ASP A 730 -37.93 -77.24 -24.21
C ASP A 730 -37.00 -76.14 -24.77
N GLU A 731 -36.66 -75.12 -23.96
CA GLU A 731 -35.67 -74.12 -24.35
C GLU A 731 -34.27 -74.71 -24.35
N ALA A 732 -33.92 -75.52 -23.36
CA ALA A 732 -32.63 -76.18 -23.28
C ALA A 732 -32.44 -77.18 -24.46
N GLN A 733 -33.46 -77.82 -24.92
CA GLN A 733 -33.43 -78.73 -26.11
C GLN A 733 -33.06 -77.95 -27.36
N LYS A 734 -33.75 -76.86 -27.64
CA LYS A 734 -33.41 -75.98 -28.80
C LYS A 734 -31.97 -75.48 -28.76
N ILE A 735 -31.47 -75.13 -27.59
CA ILE A 735 -30.11 -74.68 -27.39
C ILE A 735 -29.11 -75.85 -27.72
N ALA A 736 -29.41 -77.06 -27.25
CA ALA A 736 -28.58 -78.22 -27.55
C ALA A 736 -28.47 -78.49 -29.06
N GLU A 737 -29.62 -78.38 -29.74
CA GLU A 737 -29.75 -78.59 -31.22
C GLU A 737 -28.95 -77.46 -31.96
N GLU A 738 -29.09 -76.23 -31.51
CA GLU A 738 -28.35 -75.11 -32.06
C GLU A 738 -26.81 -75.29 -31.93
N ILE A 739 -26.32 -75.68 -30.73
CA ILE A 739 -24.93 -76.01 -30.54
C ILE A 739 -24.43 -77.13 -31.46
N MET A 740 -25.19 -78.24 -31.59
CA MET A 740 -24.86 -79.38 -32.47
C MET A 740 -24.77 -78.98 -33.94
N THR A 741 -25.49 -77.91 -34.31
CA THR A 741 -25.48 -77.37 -35.67
C THR A 741 -24.23 -76.43 -35.85
N LEU A 742 -23.97 -75.59 -34.83
CA LEU A 742 -22.82 -74.66 -34.87
C LEU A 742 -21.48 -75.37 -34.77
N GLN A 743 -21.40 -76.42 -33.99
CA GLN A 743 -20.20 -77.22 -33.74
C GLN A 743 -20.52 -78.70 -33.89
N PRO A 744 -20.49 -79.22 -35.14
CA PRO A 744 -20.97 -80.59 -35.41
C PRO A 744 -20.03 -81.66 -34.83
N GLU A 745 -18.79 -81.31 -34.46
CA GLU A 745 -17.79 -82.25 -33.97
C GLU A 745 -17.12 -81.72 -32.71
N GLY A 746 -16.38 -82.60 -32.05
CA GLY A 746 -15.50 -82.27 -30.93
C GLY A 746 -16.20 -82.17 -29.57
N ARG A 747 -15.51 -81.68 -28.60
CA ARG A 747 -15.92 -81.63 -27.19
C ARG A 747 -17.19 -80.80 -26.96
N VAL A 748 -17.36 -79.76 -27.68
CA VAL A 748 -18.52 -78.85 -27.52
C VAL A 748 -19.80 -79.59 -27.99
N ASN A 749 -19.69 -80.34 -29.07
CA ASN A 749 -20.82 -81.15 -29.51
C ASN A 749 -21.15 -82.27 -28.51
N ALA A 750 -20.11 -82.91 -27.94
CA ALA A 750 -20.31 -83.90 -26.88
C ALA A 750 -21.03 -83.29 -25.66
N GLU A 751 -20.66 -82.12 -25.23
CA GLU A 751 -21.35 -81.40 -24.13
C GLU A 751 -22.79 -80.98 -24.48
N ALA A 752 -23.07 -80.61 -25.74
CA ALA A 752 -24.41 -80.34 -26.24
C ALA A 752 -25.33 -81.61 -26.22
N ARG A 753 -24.75 -82.69 -26.54
CA ARG A 753 -25.46 -84.01 -26.44
C ARG A 753 -25.66 -84.38 -24.96
N LEU A 754 -24.72 -84.13 -24.09
CA LEU A 754 -24.96 -84.27 -22.64
C LEU A 754 -26.13 -83.42 -22.19
N LEU A 755 -26.19 -82.13 -22.61
CA LEU A 755 -27.28 -81.24 -22.34
C LEU A 755 -28.65 -81.77 -22.81
N ALA A 756 -28.67 -82.35 -24.04
CA ALA A 756 -29.88 -82.96 -24.55
C ALA A 756 -30.32 -84.21 -23.69
N GLY A 757 -29.33 -84.95 -23.15
CA GLY A 757 -29.59 -85.97 -22.17
C GLY A 757 -30.18 -85.50 -20.87
N GLU A 758 -29.66 -84.33 -20.39
CA GLU A 758 -30.17 -83.65 -19.19
C GLU A 758 -31.62 -83.16 -19.40
N VAL A 759 -31.94 -82.68 -20.60
CA VAL A 759 -33.31 -82.32 -20.97
C VAL A 759 -34.26 -83.49 -20.78
N GLN A 760 -33.87 -84.72 -21.22
CA GLN A 760 -34.71 -85.91 -21.04
C GLN A 760 -34.85 -86.27 -19.55
N LEU A 761 -33.82 -86.11 -18.75
CA LEU A 761 -33.88 -86.25 -17.27
C LEU A 761 -34.90 -85.32 -16.67
N GLU A 762 -34.85 -84.07 -17.03
CA GLU A 762 -35.71 -83.01 -16.51
C GLU A 762 -37.22 -83.25 -16.91
N ARG A 763 -37.42 -83.83 -18.07
CA ARG A 763 -38.73 -84.27 -18.52
C ARG A 763 -39.24 -85.57 -17.85
N GLY A 764 -38.40 -86.23 -17.05
CA GLY A 764 -38.71 -87.55 -16.43
C GLY A 764 -38.55 -88.69 -17.34
N ASN A 765 -38.02 -88.54 -18.58
CA ASN A 765 -37.81 -89.61 -19.59
C ASN A 765 -36.46 -90.29 -19.31
N PHE A 766 -36.41 -91.02 -18.19
CA PHE A 766 -35.14 -91.58 -17.67
C PHE A 766 -34.47 -92.61 -18.62
N ASP A 767 -35.27 -93.41 -19.36
CA ASP A 767 -34.75 -94.36 -20.33
C ASP A 767 -34.10 -93.70 -21.54
N ASP A 768 -34.75 -92.67 -22.09
CA ASP A 768 -34.16 -91.87 -23.21
C ASP A 768 -32.99 -91.00 -22.78
N ALA A 769 -33.02 -90.47 -21.56
CA ALA A 769 -31.87 -89.82 -20.97
C ALA A 769 -30.64 -90.78 -20.88
N GLY A 770 -30.85 -91.99 -20.38
CA GLY A 770 -29.81 -93.03 -20.32
C GLY A 770 -29.26 -93.43 -21.71
N LYS A 771 -30.06 -93.51 -22.72
CA LYS A 771 -29.65 -93.74 -24.14
C LYS A 771 -28.84 -92.51 -24.66
N ALA A 772 -29.30 -91.34 -24.44
CA ALA A 772 -28.59 -90.11 -24.87
C ALA A 772 -27.19 -90.01 -24.25
N PHE A 773 -27.10 -90.19 -22.94
CA PHE A 773 -25.80 -90.17 -22.27
C PHE A 773 -24.88 -91.33 -22.68
N LYS A 774 -25.42 -92.58 -22.81
CA LYS A 774 -24.62 -93.68 -23.29
C LYS A 774 -24.14 -93.43 -24.73
N GLY A 775 -24.92 -92.83 -25.56
CA GLY A 775 -24.54 -92.40 -26.91
C GLY A 775 -23.35 -91.44 -26.91
N VAL A 776 -23.32 -90.51 -26.01
CA VAL A 776 -22.14 -89.59 -25.83
C VAL A 776 -20.88 -90.38 -25.46
N ALA A 777 -20.96 -91.30 -24.50
CA ALA A 777 -19.86 -92.13 -24.08
C ALA A 777 -19.31 -93.07 -25.14
N LEU A 778 -20.19 -93.46 -26.10
CA LEU A 778 -19.80 -94.31 -27.25
C LEU A 778 -19.20 -93.52 -28.40
N LEU A 779 -19.67 -92.30 -28.63
CA LEU A 779 -19.23 -91.44 -29.76
C LEU A 779 -18.02 -90.67 -29.52
N TYR A 780 -17.72 -90.40 -28.25
CA TYR A 780 -16.60 -89.46 -27.87
C TYR A 780 -15.70 -90.15 -26.85
N ASP A 781 -14.39 -90.08 -27.09
CA ASP A 781 -13.39 -90.48 -26.11
C ASP A 781 -12.68 -89.28 -25.51
N ASP A 782 -13.44 -88.46 -24.79
CA ASP A 782 -12.95 -87.21 -24.15
C ASP A 782 -12.86 -87.44 -22.66
N PRO A 783 -11.62 -87.24 -22.05
CA PRO A 783 -11.44 -87.55 -20.64
C PRO A 783 -12.24 -86.67 -19.69
N ALA A 784 -12.81 -85.57 -20.14
CA ALA A 784 -13.66 -84.71 -19.33
C ALA A 784 -15.15 -84.90 -19.54
N VAL A 785 -15.54 -85.39 -20.68
CA VAL A 785 -16.93 -85.56 -21.05
C VAL A 785 -17.43 -87.05 -20.86
N THR A 786 -16.61 -87.97 -21.35
CA THR A 786 -17.00 -89.41 -21.34
C THR A 786 -17.27 -89.97 -19.96
N PRO A 787 -16.48 -89.72 -18.90
CA PRO A 787 -16.73 -90.18 -17.55
C PRO A 787 -18.06 -89.58 -16.97
N ARG A 788 -18.31 -88.29 -17.27
CA ARG A 788 -19.58 -87.59 -16.88
C ARG A 788 -20.78 -88.26 -17.59
N ALA A 789 -20.64 -88.63 -18.88
CA ALA A 789 -21.67 -89.25 -19.66
C ALA A 789 -21.98 -90.64 -19.16
N LEU A 790 -20.98 -91.51 -18.88
CA LEU A 790 -21.15 -92.80 -18.26
C LEU A 790 -21.81 -92.74 -16.91
N ASN A 791 -21.42 -91.81 -16.05
CA ASN A 791 -22.01 -91.63 -14.75
C ASN A 791 -23.47 -91.17 -14.80
N LYS A 792 -23.77 -90.15 -15.63
CA LYS A 792 -25.16 -89.74 -15.88
C LYS A 792 -26.00 -90.79 -16.53
N ALA A 793 -25.53 -91.60 -17.46
CA ALA A 793 -26.22 -92.73 -18.07
C ALA A 793 -26.60 -93.83 -17.03
N ALA A 794 -25.62 -94.17 -16.17
CA ALA A 794 -25.87 -95.15 -15.10
C ALA A 794 -26.93 -94.64 -14.09
N LEU A 795 -26.90 -93.39 -13.71
CA LEU A 795 -27.88 -92.76 -12.83
C LEU A 795 -29.25 -92.71 -13.50
N ALA A 796 -29.37 -92.33 -14.74
CA ALA A 796 -30.59 -92.30 -15.53
C ALA A 796 -31.27 -93.67 -15.67
N TYR A 797 -30.48 -94.68 -16.05
CA TYR A 797 -30.94 -96.04 -16.13
C TYR A 797 -31.37 -96.60 -14.76
N ARG A 798 -30.77 -96.24 -13.69
CA ARG A 798 -31.17 -96.65 -12.34
C ARG A 798 -32.50 -96.06 -12.00
N GLN A 799 -32.74 -94.77 -12.35
CA GLN A 799 -34.06 -94.14 -12.20
C GLN A 799 -35.13 -94.72 -13.11
N ALA A 800 -34.73 -95.27 -14.31
CA ALA A 800 -35.61 -95.95 -15.23
C ALA A 800 -35.91 -97.41 -14.81
N GLY A 801 -35.40 -97.89 -13.70
CA GLY A 801 -35.52 -99.28 -13.24
C GLY A 801 -34.64 -100.31 -13.99
N LYS A 802 -33.74 -99.92 -14.86
CA LYS A 802 -32.79 -100.72 -15.61
C LYS A 802 -31.46 -100.94 -14.90
N THR A 803 -31.50 -101.66 -13.80
CA THR A 803 -30.38 -101.82 -12.84
C THR A 803 -29.16 -102.49 -13.49
N ASP A 804 -29.38 -103.52 -14.29
CA ASP A 804 -28.27 -104.25 -14.95
C ASP A 804 -27.47 -103.36 -15.89
N GLU A 805 -28.13 -102.52 -16.67
CA GLU A 805 -27.47 -101.58 -17.60
C GLU A 805 -26.76 -100.51 -16.82
N ALA A 806 -27.35 -99.99 -15.72
CA ALA A 806 -26.75 -99.01 -14.81
C ALA A 806 -25.46 -99.56 -14.15
N ASP A 807 -25.50 -100.85 -13.71
CA ASP A 807 -24.34 -101.51 -13.09
C ASP A 807 -23.21 -101.79 -14.08
N ARG A 808 -23.57 -102.11 -15.29
CA ARG A 808 -22.59 -102.29 -16.37
C ARG A 808 -21.85 -100.96 -16.69
N LEU A 809 -22.54 -99.90 -16.84
CA LEU A 809 -21.97 -98.58 -17.10
C LEU A 809 -21.13 -98.03 -15.90
N SER A 810 -21.58 -98.35 -14.71
CA SER A 810 -20.86 -98.04 -13.51
C SER A 810 -19.55 -98.82 -13.37
N ARG A 811 -19.50 -100.06 -13.87
CA ARG A 811 -18.24 -100.82 -13.93
C ARG A 811 -17.34 -100.28 -15.03
N GLU A 812 -17.86 -100.03 -16.22
CA GLU A 812 -17.08 -99.37 -17.30
C GLU A 812 -16.49 -98.07 -16.90
N LEU A 813 -17.22 -97.20 -16.18
CA LEU A 813 -16.71 -95.94 -15.65
C LEU A 813 -15.52 -96.16 -14.70
N ARG A 814 -15.58 -97.09 -13.78
CA ARG A 814 -14.44 -97.36 -12.84
C ARG A 814 -13.25 -97.99 -13.51
N GLU A 815 -13.44 -98.80 -14.53
CA GLU A 815 -12.37 -99.46 -15.29
C GLU A 815 -11.64 -98.41 -16.20
N ARG A 816 -12.39 -97.61 -16.91
CA ARG A 816 -11.79 -96.67 -17.89
C ARG A 816 -11.35 -95.38 -17.22
N TYR A 817 -12.01 -94.96 -16.13
CA TYR A 817 -11.74 -93.68 -15.44
C TYR A 817 -11.69 -93.86 -13.91
N PRO A 818 -10.68 -94.62 -13.39
CA PRO A 818 -10.58 -94.94 -11.97
C PRO A 818 -10.45 -93.73 -11.04
N ASN A 819 -9.98 -92.61 -11.55
CA ASN A 819 -9.78 -91.37 -10.78
C ASN A 819 -10.99 -90.41 -10.89
N TYR A 820 -12.05 -90.79 -11.53
CA TYR A 820 -13.26 -90.01 -11.65
C TYR A 820 -14.03 -90.00 -10.35
N ALA A 821 -14.02 -88.80 -9.68
CA ALA A 821 -14.86 -88.51 -8.50
C ALA A 821 -16.27 -88.08 -8.98
N ALA A 822 -17.34 -88.88 -8.70
CA ALA A 822 -18.73 -88.52 -9.01
C ALA A 822 -19.17 -87.37 -8.04
N GLY A 823 -18.80 -86.11 -8.32
CA GLY A 823 -19.23 -85.06 -7.46
C GLY A 823 -18.40 -83.83 -7.66
N GLY A 824 -17.62 -83.63 -8.73
CA GLY A 824 -16.93 -82.41 -9.10
C GLY A 824 -17.81 -81.45 -9.88
#